data_8358c17bc9166d5d305bf551c622b894
#
_entry.id   8358c17bc9166d5d305bf551c622b894
#
_cell.length_a   1.000
_cell.length_b   1.000
_cell.length_c   1.000
_cell.angle_alpha   90.00
_cell.angle_beta   90.00
_cell.angle_gamma   90.00
#
_symmetry.space_group_name_H-M   'P 1'
#
loop_
_entity.id
_entity.type
_entity.pdbx_description
1 polymer ?
#
loop_
_entity_poly.entity_id
_entity_poly.type
_entity_poly.pdbx_seq_one_letter_code
_entity_poly.pdbx_strand_id
1 'polypeptide(L)'
;MQKNTLWFDSLSMQDVDKVGGKNASLGEMVSNLANAGVSVPNGFATTAYAFNQFLDFEGLDERIHQLLDELDVDDVDALRKTGATIRQWILQAPFPAELEEEIRTNYNQLIDGNSELSVAVRSSATAEDLPDASFAGQQETFLNVKGIDAVLEATKHVYASLFNDRAISYRVHQGFDHRGIALSAGIQRMVRSDKAASGVMFTLDTESGFDKVVFITAAWGLGEMVVQGAVNPDEFYVHKPLLEAGYPAIVKKTFGSKLSKMIYANSQVIGKQVEVVDTSAHERNQFSLTDAEIQELAKQALIIEKHYQRPMDIEWAKDGIDGKLYIVQARPETVCSQSEQNVIERYELSHKASVLLEGRAIGQRIGSGTVRLVDSLDQMSLVQQGDVLVTDMTDPDWEPVMKKAAAIVTNRGGRTCHAAIIARELGIPAIVGCGDATRRLSDGAQVTVSCAEGETGYVYAGQLDFAVRRSSVDELPMLPTKVMMNVGNPDRAFDFAQIPNEGVGLARLEFIINKMIGIHPKALLNFDAQSAELQTQILDRIRGYRDPIDFYVSKLTEGIATIAAAFWPKRVIVRMSDFKSNEYSNLLGGSEFEPHEENPMLGFRGASRYISPVFEDCFELETQAIKRVRHEMGLKNVEVMIPFVRTTGEAEAVIDLLAKFGLRRGEQGLKVIMMCELPSNAVLADEFLKFFDGFSIGSNDMTQLTLGLDRDSGDVAHLFDERNPAVKIMLKMAIDAATRAGKYVGICGQGPSDHDDLAQWLMEQGISSVSLNPDTVIDTWLKLGAVSKR
;
A
#
# COMPACT_ATOMS: atom_id res chain seq x y z
N MET A 1 -14.99 38.60 25.54
CA MET A 1 -13.53 38.69 25.47
C MET A 1 -13.04 37.54 24.63
N GLN A 2 -12.19 37.79 23.66
CA GLN A 2 -11.47 36.73 22.96
C GLN A 2 -10.46 36.11 23.92
N LYS A 3 -10.39 34.76 23.94
CA LYS A 3 -9.46 34.05 24.84
C LYS A 3 -8.12 33.83 24.15
N ASN A 4 -7.03 33.85 24.88
CA ASN A 4 -5.70 33.55 24.36
C ASN A 4 -5.46 32.05 24.18
N THR A 5 -6.13 31.21 24.96
CA THR A 5 -5.99 29.76 24.94
C THR A 5 -7.35 29.06 24.99
N LEU A 6 -7.44 27.89 24.35
CA LEU A 6 -8.64 27.04 24.34
C LEU A 6 -8.24 25.58 24.54
N TRP A 7 -8.97 24.84 25.37
CA TRP A 7 -8.80 23.41 25.56
C TRP A 7 -9.38 22.63 24.39
N PHE A 8 -8.78 21.51 24.02
CA PHE A 8 -9.25 20.68 22.89
C PHE A 8 -10.69 20.20 23.07
N ASP A 9 -11.10 19.89 24.29
CA ASP A 9 -12.49 19.47 24.59
C ASP A 9 -13.55 20.59 24.39
N SER A 10 -13.13 21.80 24.15
CA SER A 10 -13.98 22.95 23.83
C SER A 10 -13.96 23.38 22.36
N LEU A 11 -13.20 22.66 21.53
CA LEU A 11 -12.97 22.98 20.12
C LEU A 11 -13.74 22.05 19.16
N SER A 12 -14.01 22.57 17.98
CA SER A 12 -14.62 21.84 16.86
C SER A 12 -14.05 22.32 15.52
N MET A 13 -14.44 21.68 14.42
CA MET A 13 -14.08 22.12 13.06
C MET A 13 -14.60 23.52 12.69
N GLN A 14 -15.50 24.11 13.49
CA GLN A 14 -15.92 25.50 13.32
C GLN A 14 -14.92 26.52 13.86
N ASP A 15 -13.88 26.08 14.54
CA ASP A 15 -12.88 26.93 15.19
C ASP A 15 -11.55 26.99 14.42
N VAL A 16 -11.51 26.56 13.14
CA VAL A 16 -10.30 26.59 12.29
C VAL A 16 -9.71 27.99 12.19
N ASP A 17 -10.55 29.02 12.08
CA ASP A 17 -10.15 30.42 12.07
C ASP A 17 -9.51 30.89 13.37
N LYS A 18 -9.75 30.19 14.49
CA LYS A 18 -9.24 30.53 15.83
C LYS A 18 -7.99 29.75 16.20
N VAL A 19 -7.89 28.48 15.82
CA VAL A 19 -6.84 27.58 16.30
C VAL A 19 -6.12 26.79 15.20
N GLY A 20 -6.45 27.05 13.96
CA GLY A 20 -5.90 26.31 12.82
C GLY A 20 -6.51 24.89 12.63
N GLY A 21 -6.30 24.29 11.46
CA GLY A 21 -6.92 23.05 11.07
C GLY A 21 -6.57 21.86 11.96
N LYS A 22 -5.30 21.69 12.31
CA LYS A 22 -4.83 20.56 13.16
C LYS A 22 -5.45 20.58 14.55
N ASN A 23 -5.44 21.74 15.23
CA ASN A 23 -5.99 21.86 16.57
C ASN A 23 -7.52 21.77 16.57
N ALA A 24 -8.19 22.31 15.55
CA ALA A 24 -9.63 22.17 15.38
C ALA A 24 -10.04 20.70 15.18
N SER A 25 -9.30 19.95 14.35
CA SER A 25 -9.53 18.52 14.13
C SER A 25 -9.30 17.70 15.41
N LEU A 26 -8.24 17.98 16.17
CA LEU A 26 -8.02 17.33 17.47
C LEU A 26 -9.20 17.60 18.42
N GLY A 27 -9.65 18.85 18.51
CA GLY A 27 -10.80 19.22 19.32
C GLY A 27 -12.09 18.52 18.88
N GLU A 28 -12.36 18.47 17.58
CA GLU A 28 -13.52 17.75 17.01
C GLU A 28 -13.53 16.28 17.45
N MET A 29 -12.36 15.63 17.38
CA MET A 29 -12.23 14.22 17.78
C MET A 29 -12.41 14.02 19.28
N VAL A 30 -11.82 14.90 20.11
CA VAL A 30 -11.98 14.85 21.57
C VAL A 30 -13.44 15.03 21.96
N SER A 31 -14.12 16.03 21.39
CA SER A 31 -15.48 16.42 21.77
C SER A 31 -16.53 15.42 21.27
N ASN A 32 -16.39 14.91 20.03
CA ASN A 32 -17.43 14.16 19.34
C ASN A 32 -17.16 12.65 19.22
N LEU A 33 -15.89 12.21 19.23
CA LEU A 33 -15.53 10.83 18.95
C LEU A 33 -14.98 10.05 20.16
N ALA A 34 -14.67 10.70 21.27
CA ALA A 34 -14.17 10.02 22.47
C ALA A 34 -15.14 8.94 22.98
N ASN A 35 -16.46 9.22 23.01
CA ASN A 35 -17.48 8.27 23.41
C ASN A 35 -17.73 7.17 22.37
N ALA A 36 -17.28 7.37 21.14
CA ALA A 36 -17.37 6.36 20.07
C ALA A 36 -16.17 5.40 20.05
N GLY A 37 -15.15 5.63 20.89
CA GLY A 37 -13.99 4.77 21.03
C GLY A 37 -12.70 5.31 20.41
N VAL A 38 -12.65 6.59 19.99
CA VAL A 38 -11.43 7.25 19.52
C VAL A 38 -10.72 7.89 20.71
N SER A 39 -9.49 7.47 20.98
CA SER A 39 -8.68 8.02 22.07
C SER A 39 -7.74 9.11 21.52
N VAL A 40 -7.84 10.32 22.05
CA VAL A 40 -6.98 11.46 21.67
C VAL A 40 -6.27 11.98 22.92
N PRO A 41 -4.95 12.25 22.90
CA PRO A 41 -4.26 12.87 24.02
C PRO A 41 -4.80 14.27 24.28
N ASN A 42 -5.06 14.58 25.53
CA ASN A 42 -5.59 15.89 25.91
C ASN A 42 -4.54 17.01 25.73
N GLY A 43 -5.01 18.24 25.67
CA GLY A 43 -4.18 19.41 25.49
C GLY A 43 -4.99 20.70 25.33
N PHE A 44 -4.30 21.77 25.05
CA PHE A 44 -4.89 23.06 24.75
C PHE A 44 -4.11 23.76 23.63
N ALA A 45 -4.71 24.76 23.02
CA ALA A 45 -4.12 25.51 21.92
C ALA A 45 -4.08 27.01 22.28
N THR A 46 -3.04 27.73 21.87
CA THR A 46 -3.09 29.19 21.77
C THR A 46 -3.98 29.57 20.57
N THR A 47 -4.59 30.73 20.61
CA THR A 47 -5.48 31.17 19.51
C THR A 47 -4.75 32.06 18.49
N ALA A 48 -5.32 32.20 17.28
CA ALA A 48 -4.88 33.22 16.31
C ALA A 48 -4.90 34.63 16.90
N TYR A 49 -5.88 34.90 17.78
CA TYR A 49 -5.92 36.14 18.53
C TYR A 49 -4.68 36.35 19.42
N ALA A 50 -4.26 35.31 20.14
CA ALA A 50 -3.05 35.33 20.97
C ALA A 50 -1.79 35.54 20.14
N PHE A 51 -1.69 34.96 18.98
CA PHE A 51 -0.59 35.14 18.04
C PHE A 51 -0.51 36.59 17.56
N ASN A 52 -1.62 37.20 17.14
CA ASN A 52 -1.67 38.58 16.72
C ASN A 52 -1.35 39.52 17.87
N GLN A 53 -1.88 39.25 19.07
CA GLN A 53 -1.54 40.03 20.28
C GLN A 53 -0.04 39.98 20.61
N PHE A 54 0.60 38.82 20.39
CA PHE A 54 2.04 38.66 20.57
C PHE A 54 2.83 39.48 19.54
N LEU A 55 2.42 39.51 18.27
CA LEU A 55 3.08 40.29 17.22
C LEU A 55 2.85 41.80 17.39
N ASP A 56 1.64 42.19 17.79
CA ASP A 56 1.34 43.61 18.07
C ASP A 56 2.11 44.16 19.27
N PHE A 57 2.51 43.24 20.18
CA PHE A 57 3.22 43.66 21.40
C PHE A 57 4.60 44.24 21.06
N GLU A 58 4.89 45.44 21.59
CA GLU A 58 6.11 46.21 21.32
C GLU A 58 6.33 46.55 19.82
N GLY A 59 5.28 46.56 18.99
CA GLY A 59 5.35 46.94 17.57
C GLY A 59 6.15 45.97 16.70
N LEU A 60 6.17 44.68 17.07
CA LEU A 60 6.90 43.65 16.35
C LEU A 60 6.27 43.40 14.96
N ASP A 61 4.93 43.46 14.86
CA ASP A 61 4.18 43.27 13.60
C ASP A 61 4.62 44.27 12.52
N GLU A 62 4.63 45.56 12.82
CA GLU A 62 5.05 46.59 11.86
C GLU A 62 6.49 46.37 11.36
N ARG A 63 7.39 46.01 12.27
CA ARG A 63 8.81 45.77 11.95
C ARG A 63 8.98 44.55 11.03
N ILE A 64 8.22 43.49 11.26
CA ILE A 64 8.25 42.28 10.43
C ILE A 64 7.74 42.60 9.02
N HIS A 65 6.57 43.26 8.92
CA HIS A 65 5.98 43.51 7.61
C HIS A 65 6.80 44.51 6.78
N GLN A 66 7.43 45.48 7.42
CA GLN A 66 8.36 46.40 6.72
C GLN A 66 9.50 45.62 6.03
N LEU A 67 10.07 44.61 6.69
CA LEU A 67 11.12 43.77 6.08
C LEU A 67 10.60 42.89 4.97
N LEU A 68 9.37 42.35 5.13
CA LEU A 68 8.77 41.43 4.12
C LEU A 68 8.31 42.20 2.87
N ASP A 69 7.81 43.43 3.02
CA ASP A 69 7.37 44.30 1.92
C ASP A 69 8.54 44.73 1.02
N GLU A 70 9.77 44.78 1.54
CA GLU A 70 10.99 45.10 0.78
C GLU A 70 11.72 43.86 0.23
N LEU A 71 11.26 42.64 0.55
CA LEU A 71 11.97 41.39 0.26
C LEU A 71 11.67 40.90 -1.16
N ASP A 72 12.73 40.67 -1.94
CA ASP A 72 12.68 39.82 -3.13
C ASP A 72 12.89 38.33 -2.72
N VAL A 73 11.84 37.51 -2.81
CA VAL A 73 11.87 36.10 -2.39
C VAL A 73 12.66 35.21 -3.35
N ASP A 74 12.96 35.68 -4.55
CA ASP A 74 13.78 34.96 -5.53
C ASP A 74 15.29 35.18 -5.25
N ASP A 75 15.66 36.20 -4.44
CA ASP A 75 17.00 36.32 -3.88
C ASP A 75 17.12 35.44 -2.61
N VAL A 76 17.69 34.27 -2.76
CA VAL A 76 17.84 33.27 -1.69
C VAL A 76 18.63 33.78 -0.49
N ASP A 77 19.66 34.60 -0.73
CA ASP A 77 20.47 35.16 0.37
C ASP A 77 19.72 36.24 1.13
N ALA A 78 18.98 37.13 0.44
CA ALA A 78 18.09 38.10 1.05
C ALA A 78 16.98 37.43 1.84
N LEU A 79 16.33 36.38 1.29
CA LEU A 79 15.30 35.59 1.93
C LEU A 79 15.81 34.96 3.24
N ARG A 80 16.96 34.28 3.18
CA ARG A 80 17.61 33.65 4.35
C ARG A 80 17.91 34.66 5.47
N LYS A 81 18.48 35.78 5.11
CA LYS A 81 18.84 36.84 6.06
C LYS A 81 17.61 37.48 6.71
N THR A 82 16.62 37.81 5.91
CA THR A 82 15.36 38.40 6.38
C THR A 82 14.60 37.42 7.28
N GLY A 83 14.41 36.16 6.84
CA GLY A 83 13.77 35.14 7.65
C GLY A 83 14.47 34.91 8.99
N ALA A 84 15.81 34.79 9.00
CA ALA A 84 16.59 34.63 10.22
C ALA A 84 16.44 35.84 11.17
N THR A 85 16.42 37.06 10.64
CA THR A 85 16.24 38.28 11.43
C THR A 85 14.86 38.32 12.10
N ILE A 86 13.80 38.00 11.37
CA ILE A 86 12.43 37.96 11.90
C ILE A 86 12.31 36.90 12.99
N ARG A 87 12.78 35.69 12.74
CA ARG A 87 12.75 34.56 13.71
C ARG A 87 13.49 34.98 15.00
N GLN A 88 14.65 35.64 14.89
CA GLN A 88 15.40 36.11 16.05
C GLN A 88 14.60 37.15 16.86
N TRP A 89 13.91 38.08 16.20
CA TRP A 89 13.07 39.06 16.91
C TRP A 89 11.93 38.37 17.68
N ILE A 90 11.25 37.39 17.08
CA ILE A 90 10.17 36.64 17.72
C ILE A 90 10.69 35.91 18.96
N LEU A 91 11.83 35.22 18.84
CA LEU A 91 12.41 34.45 19.96
C LEU A 91 12.84 35.37 21.13
N GLN A 92 13.27 36.62 20.86
CA GLN A 92 13.69 37.58 21.88
C GLN A 92 12.54 38.40 22.48
N ALA A 93 11.41 38.47 21.78
CA ALA A 93 10.26 39.24 22.26
C ALA A 93 9.67 38.64 23.56
N PRO A 94 9.29 39.43 24.54
CA PRO A 94 8.57 38.96 25.72
C PRO A 94 7.11 38.59 25.31
N PHE A 95 6.52 37.66 26.03
CA PHE A 95 5.08 37.44 25.90
C PHE A 95 4.28 38.56 26.57
N PRO A 96 3.10 38.92 26.04
CA PRO A 96 2.12 39.67 26.79
C PRO A 96 1.79 38.93 28.11
N ALA A 97 1.75 39.64 29.22
CA ALA A 97 1.62 39.03 30.56
C ALA A 97 0.38 38.16 30.71
N GLU A 98 -0.75 38.53 30.10
CA GLU A 98 -2.00 37.74 30.13
C GLU A 98 -1.86 36.41 29.36
N LEU A 99 -1.20 36.43 28.21
CA LEU A 99 -0.96 35.24 27.42
C LEU A 99 -0.02 34.26 28.13
N GLU A 100 1.07 34.78 28.71
CA GLU A 100 2.01 33.96 29.47
C GLU A 100 1.34 33.29 30.67
N GLU A 101 0.52 34.02 31.44
CA GLU A 101 -0.19 33.49 32.59
C GLU A 101 -1.24 32.43 32.19
N GLU A 102 -1.97 32.62 31.10
CA GLU A 102 -2.91 31.61 30.61
C GLU A 102 -2.19 30.33 30.18
N ILE A 103 -1.05 30.42 29.49
CA ILE A 103 -0.26 29.23 29.10
C ILE A 103 0.24 28.52 30.38
N ARG A 104 0.78 29.26 31.35
CA ARG A 104 1.28 28.72 32.63
C ARG A 104 0.16 27.99 33.39
N THR A 105 -1.00 28.60 33.47
CA THR A 105 -2.16 28.04 34.17
C THR A 105 -2.64 26.74 33.50
N ASN A 106 -2.82 26.77 32.20
CA ASN A 106 -3.31 25.59 31.46
C ASN A 106 -2.27 24.45 31.42
N TYR A 107 -0.98 24.77 31.32
CA TYR A 107 0.06 23.77 31.42
C TYR A 107 0.08 23.11 32.80
N ASN A 108 0.00 23.86 33.87
CA ASN A 108 -0.04 23.33 35.23
C ASN A 108 -1.28 22.43 35.45
N GLN A 109 -2.41 22.79 34.87
CA GLN A 109 -3.61 21.96 34.89
C GLN A 109 -3.42 20.66 34.03
N LEU A 110 -2.77 20.76 32.88
CA LEU A 110 -2.53 19.61 31.98
C LEU A 110 -1.61 18.56 32.63
N ILE A 111 -0.58 18.98 33.35
CA ILE A 111 0.36 18.05 34.00
C ILE A 111 -0.17 17.47 35.30
N ASP A 112 -1.19 18.07 35.89
CA ASP A 112 -1.83 17.62 37.14
C ASP A 112 -0.82 17.20 38.24
N GLY A 113 0.21 18.03 38.47
CA GLY A 113 1.28 17.74 39.44
C GLY A 113 2.35 16.74 38.98
N ASN A 114 2.24 16.17 37.81
CA ASN A 114 3.24 15.23 37.29
C ASN A 114 4.34 15.98 36.51
N SER A 115 5.40 16.33 37.19
CA SER A 115 6.54 17.04 36.58
C SER A 115 7.29 16.28 35.48
N GLU A 116 7.11 14.96 35.41
CA GLU A 116 7.73 14.11 34.37
C GLU A 116 6.91 14.04 33.09
N LEU A 117 5.68 14.57 33.09
CA LEU A 117 4.85 14.61 31.93
C LEU A 117 5.47 15.55 30.88
N SER A 118 5.65 15.04 29.68
CA SER A 118 6.10 15.82 28.51
C SER A 118 4.95 16.14 27.57
N VAL A 119 5.11 17.22 26.82
CA VAL A 119 4.15 17.66 25.80
C VAL A 119 4.81 17.77 24.44
N ALA A 120 4.01 17.67 23.38
CA ALA A 120 4.35 18.14 22.07
C ALA A 120 3.85 19.59 21.92
N VAL A 121 4.67 20.47 21.37
CA VAL A 121 4.27 21.83 20.99
C VAL A 121 4.28 21.90 19.48
N ARG A 122 3.08 22.00 18.89
CA ARG A 122 2.86 21.82 17.45
C ARG A 122 2.24 23.07 16.81
N SER A 123 2.68 23.42 15.62
CA SER A 123 2.04 24.45 14.81
C SER A 123 0.71 24.02 14.21
N SER A 124 -0.23 24.96 14.14
CA SER A 124 -1.49 24.82 13.42
C SER A 124 -1.85 26.16 12.81
N ALA A 125 -1.75 26.30 11.49
CA ALA A 125 -2.07 27.54 10.80
C ALA A 125 -3.55 27.66 10.44
N THR A 126 -4.07 28.88 10.44
CA THR A 126 -5.46 29.16 10.06
C THR A 126 -5.74 28.92 8.58
N ALA A 127 -4.70 28.82 7.75
CA ALA A 127 -4.78 28.59 6.30
C ALA A 127 -4.13 27.24 5.86
N GLU A 128 -3.88 26.30 6.78
CA GLU A 128 -3.06 25.11 6.51
C GLU A 128 -3.76 24.08 5.61
N ASP A 129 -5.07 23.92 5.70
CA ASP A 129 -5.87 22.90 5.01
C ASP A 129 -6.90 23.53 4.07
N LEU A 130 -6.49 24.52 3.27
CA LEU A 130 -7.34 25.06 2.21
C LEU A 130 -7.43 24.08 1.04
N PRO A 131 -8.59 23.99 0.35
CA PRO A 131 -8.79 23.04 -0.75
C PRO A 131 -7.77 23.16 -1.89
N ASP A 132 -7.21 24.35 -2.10
CA ASP A 132 -6.33 24.68 -3.22
C ASP A 132 -4.87 24.96 -2.81
N ALA A 133 -4.53 24.87 -1.51
CA ALA A 133 -3.17 25.14 -1.05
C ALA A 133 -2.86 24.38 0.25
N SER A 134 -1.81 23.56 0.25
CA SER A 134 -1.35 22.81 1.42
C SER A 134 -0.08 23.43 1.98
N PHE A 135 -0.12 23.84 3.25
CA PHE A 135 1.06 24.27 4.03
C PHE A 135 1.72 23.07 4.75
N ALA A 136 1.42 21.86 4.32
CA ALA A 136 1.93 20.65 4.97
C ALA A 136 3.47 20.62 5.02
N GLY A 137 4.01 20.31 6.19
CA GLY A 137 5.46 20.18 6.39
C GLY A 137 6.27 21.48 6.43
N GLN A 138 5.63 22.64 6.37
CA GLN A 138 6.34 23.94 6.38
C GLN A 138 6.59 24.53 7.77
N GLN A 139 6.07 23.87 8.82
CA GLN A 139 6.05 24.39 10.17
C GLN A 139 6.63 23.37 11.16
N GLU A 140 7.10 23.82 12.31
CA GLU A 140 7.86 23.02 13.25
C GLU A 140 6.98 22.38 14.33
N THR A 141 7.43 21.21 14.81
CA THR A 141 6.88 20.49 15.97
C THR A 141 8.01 20.16 16.94
N PHE A 142 7.82 20.49 18.22
CA PHE A 142 8.79 20.20 19.28
C PHE A 142 8.23 19.09 20.17
N LEU A 143 8.94 17.96 20.20
CA LEU A 143 8.55 16.78 20.96
C LEU A 143 9.27 16.70 22.30
N ASN A 144 8.69 16.01 23.28
CA ASN A 144 9.27 15.77 24.60
C ASN A 144 9.65 17.07 25.36
N VAL A 145 8.81 18.09 25.23
CA VAL A 145 9.01 19.37 25.95
C VAL A 145 8.54 19.20 27.40
N LYS A 146 9.40 19.53 28.38
CA LYS A 146 9.13 19.41 29.82
C LYS A 146 9.38 20.75 30.53
N GLY A 147 8.45 21.12 31.40
CA GLY A 147 8.53 22.35 32.20
C GLY A 147 7.98 23.53 31.45
N ILE A 148 7.39 24.46 32.24
CA ILE A 148 6.64 25.58 31.66
C ILE A 148 7.53 26.54 30.88
N ASP A 149 8.76 26.77 31.31
CA ASP A 149 9.65 27.73 30.62
C ASP A 149 10.06 27.17 29.25
N ALA A 150 10.29 25.85 29.15
CA ALA A 150 10.53 25.17 27.87
C ALA A 150 9.29 25.19 26.96
N VAL A 151 8.07 25.08 27.50
CA VAL A 151 6.82 25.20 26.74
C VAL A 151 6.65 26.61 26.17
N LEU A 152 6.95 27.63 26.94
CA LEU A 152 6.93 29.02 26.48
C LEU A 152 7.96 29.26 25.38
N GLU A 153 9.19 28.74 25.54
CA GLU A 153 10.24 28.83 24.53
C GLU A 153 9.83 28.10 23.25
N ALA A 154 9.33 26.86 23.36
CA ALA A 154 8.84 26.09 22.20
C ALA A 154 7.67 26.80 21.51
N THR A 155 6.77 27.44 22.22
CA THR A 155 5.68 28.25 21.65
C THR A 155 6.20 29.39 20.80
N LYS A 156 7.26 30.11 21.25
CA LYS A 156 7.92 31.14 20.44
C LYS A 156 8.56 30.55 19.17
N HIS A 157 9.21 29.41 19.29
CA HIS A 157 9.75 28.71 18.12
C HIS A 157 8.65 28.31 17.11
N VAL A 158 7.49 27.83 17.58
CA VAL A 158 6.33 27.59 16.72
C VAL A 158 5.90 28.89 16.04
N TYR A 159 5.76 29.97 16.74
CA TYR A 159 5.40 31.27 16.13
C TYR A 159 6.44 31.75 15.10
N ALA A 160 7.71 31.55 15.40
CA ALA A 160 8.81 31.89 14.50
C ALA A 160 8.81 31.06 13.23
N SER A 161 8.30 29.83 13.27
CA SER A 161 8.28 28.92 12.12
C SER A 161 7.42 29.42 10.95
N LEU A 162 6.46 30.32 11.20
CA LEU A 162 5.71 30.99 10.13
C LEU A 162 6.62 31.83 9.21
N PHE A 163 7.77 32.23 9.71
CA PHE A 163 8.78 33.03 9.02
C PHE A 163 10.03 32.21 8.66
N ASN A 164 9.91 30.91 8.51
CA ASN A 164 10.90 30.09 7.84
C ASN A 164 10.98 30.48 6.37
N ASP A 165 12.17 30.44 5.80
CA ASP A 165 12.47 30.93 4.43
C ASP A 165 11.49 30.30 3.41
N ARG A 166 11.22 29.01 3.55
CA ARG A 166 10.26 28.27 2.74
C ARG A 166 8.82 28.76 2.93
N ALA A 167 8.39 29.02 4.16
CA ALA A 167 7.04 29.48 4.45
C ALA A 167 6.80 30.90 3.91
N ILE A 168 7.83 31.78 3.93
CA ILE A 168 7.79 33.10 3.32
C ILE A 168 7.66 32.97 1.80
N SER A 169 8.58 32.26 1.16
CA SER A 169 8.59 32.06 -0.30
C SER A 169 7.29 31.43 -0.81
N TYR A 170 6.78 30.40 -0.14
CA TYR A 170 5.52 29.74 -0.51
C TYR A 170 4.34 30.72 -0.51
N ARG A 171 4.18 31.53 0.54
CA ARG A 171 3.09 32.51 0.61
C ARG A 171 3.13 33.49 -0.58
N VAL A 172 4.31 34.00 -0.90
CA VAL A 172 4.46 34.96 -2.01
C VAL A 172 4.11 34.28 -3.34
N HIS A 173 4.62 33.07 -3.61
CA HIS A 173 4.36 32.35 -4.86
C HIS A 173 2.88 31.94 -5.02
N GLN A 174 2.18 31.69 -3.91
CA GLN A 174 0.75 31.40 -3.92
C GLN A 174 -0.14 32.64 -3.86
N GLY A 175 0.45 33.83 -3.77
CA GLY A 175 -0.31 35.09 -3.71
C GLY A 175 -1.03 35.35 -2.38
N PHE A 176 -0.60 34.68 -1.29
CA PHE A 176 -1.14 34.94 0.05
C PHE A 176 -0.53 36.20 0.67
N ASP A 177 -1.38 37.01 1.29
CA ASP A 177 -0.92 38.15 2.13
C ASP A 177 -0.30 37.61 3.41
N HIS A 178 0.89 38.08 3.73
CA HIS A 178 1.59 37.73 4.98
C HIS A 178 0.77 38.06 6.24
N ARG A 179 -0.07 39.10 6.20
CA ARG A 179 -0.91 39.56 7.31
C ARG A 179 -2.17 38.72 7.52
N GLY A 180 -2.56 37.97 6.53
CA GLY A 180 -3.80 37.17 6.55
C GLY A 180 -3.69 35.80 7.22
N ILE A 181 -2.48 35.37 7.60
CA ILE A 181 -2.22 34.05 8.16
C ILE A 181 -1.74 34.17 9.60
N ALA A 182 -2.45 33.50 10.51
CA ALA A 182 -2.08 33.39 11.90
C ALA A 182 -1.72 31.95 12.29
N LEU A 183 -0.91 31.80 13.32
CA LEU A 183 -0.55 30.51 13.91
C LEU A 183 -1.21 30.30 15.26
N SER A 184 -1.52 29.04 15.50
CA SER A 184 -1.85 28.52 16.82
C SER A 184 -0.79 27.51 17.24
N ALA A 185 -0.35 27.53 18.46
CA ALA A 185 0.49 26.49 19.04
C ALA A 185 -0.39 25.52 19.84
N GLY A 186 -0.45 24.27 19.40
CA GLY A 186 -1.11 23.20 20.16
C GLY A 186 -0.14 22.59 21.17
N ILE A 187 -0.49 22.63 22.44
CA ILE A 187 0.25 22.01 23.54
C ILE A 187 -0.47 20.73 23.92
N GLN A 188 0.03 19.59 23.46
CA GLN A 188 -0.61 18.28 23.57
C GLN A 188 0.23 17.33 24.43
N ARG A 189 -0.41 16.58 25.31
CA ARG A 189 0.26 15.53 26.08
C ARG A 189 0.92 14.51 25.15
N MET A 190 2.21 14.22 25.38
CA MET A 190 2.93 13.22 24.63
C MET A 190 2.43 11.81 24.94
N VAL A 191 2.26 11.00 23.89
CA VAL A 191 2.09 9.55 23.99
C VAL A 191 3.48 8.91 24.07
N ARG A 192 3.71 8.01 25.00
CA ARG A 192 5.02 7.39 25.25
C ARG A 192 5.35 6.30 24.21
N SER A 193 5.21 6.63 22.94
CA SER A 193 5.58 5.75 21.85
C SER A 193 7.10 5.54 21.72
N ASP A 194 7.91 6.39 22.34
CA ASP A 194 9.35 6.15 22.52
C ASP A 194 9.66 4.78 23.15
N LYS A 195 8.70 4.20 23.88
CA LYS A 195 8.75 2.86 24.51
C LYS A 195 7.89 1.82 23.78
N ALA A 196 7.24 2.16 22.70
CA ALA A 196 6.34 1.30 21.94
C ALA A 196 6.45 1.58 20.44
N ALA A 197 5.33 1.84 19.76
CA ALA A 197 5.26 2.03 18.32
C ALA A 197 4.36 3.22 17.96
N SER A 198 4.53 3.71 16.74
CA SER A 198 3.71 4.77 16.16
C SER A 198 3.70 4.63 14.64
N GLY A 199 2.84 5.40 13.98
CA GLY A 199 2.76 5.38 12.55
C GLY A 199 1.65 6.26 12.00
N VAL A 200 1.33 6.01 10.74
CA VAL A 200 0.22 6.68 10.04
C VAL A 200 -0.73 5.63 9.47
N MET A 201 -1.97 6.02 9.26
CA MET A 201 -2.95 5.18 8.58
C MET A 201 -3.85 6.01 7.67
N PHE A 202 -4.27 5.39 6.57
CA PHE A 202 -5.14 5.97 5.57
C PHE A 202 -6.40 5.12 5.45
N THR A 203 -7.55 5.77 5.26
CA THR A 203 -8.80 5.03 5.07
C THR A 203 -9.05 4.63 3.61
N LEU A 204 -8.00 4.53 2.83
CA LEU A 204 -7.95 3.97 1.48
C LEU A 204 -6.54 3.44 1.20
N ASP A 205 -6.37 2.70 0.09
CA ASP A 205 -5.04 2.39 -0.43
C ASP A 205 -4.46 3.62 -1.14
N THR A 206 -3.32 4.09 -0.68
CA THR A 206 -2.69 5.34 -1.17
C THR A 206 -2.13 5.24 -2.59
N GLU A 207 -2.01 4.02 -3.15
CA GLU A 207 -1.50 3.82 -4.51
C GLU A 207 -2.63 3.77 -5.53
N SER A 208 -3.65 2.96 -5.26
CA SER A 208 -4.75 2.75 -6.18
C SER A 208 -5.98 3.63 -5.90
N GLY A 209 -6.08 4.21 -4.69
CA GLY A 209 -7.30 4.89 -4.24
C GLY A 209 -8.43 3.92 -3.85
N PHE A 210 -8.15 2.62 -3.73
CA PHE A 210 -9.16 1.63 -3.35
C PHE A 210 -9.71 1.91 -1.94
N ASP A 211 -11.00 2.17 -1.84
CA ASP A 211 -11.66 2.72 -0.65
C ASP A 211 -12.18 1.68 0.36
N LYS A 212 -12.04 0.37 0.07
CA LYS A 212 -12.54 -0.71 0.95
C LYS A 212 -11.51 -1.23 1.95
N VAL A 213 -10.37 -0.56 2.10
CA VAL A 213 -9.31 -0.92 3.03
C VAL A 213 -8.90 0.26 3.90
N VAL A 214 -8.35 -0.07 5.09
CA VAL A 214 -7.51 0.83 5.89
C VAL A 214 -6.07 0.38 5.71
N PHE A 215 -5.21 1.28 5.25
CA PHE A 215 -3.78 1.06 5.13
C PHE A 215 -3.08 1.64 6.36
N ILE A 216 -2.30 0.83 7.08
CA ILE A 216 -1.63 1.20 8.34
C ILE A 216 -0.14 0.97 8.19
N THR A 217 0.67 1.96 8.53
CA THR A 217 2.12 1.81 8.70
C THR A 217 2.49 1.89 10.17
N ALA A 218 3.52 1.16 10.58
CA ALA A 218 3.96 1.12 11.97
C ALA A 218 5.48 0.94 12.10
N ALA A 219 6.09 1.68 13.01
CA ALA A 219 7.49 1.49 13.38
C ALA A 219 7.68 1.72 14.89
N TRP A 220 8.81 1.27 15.41
CA TRP A 220 9.18 1.51 16.79
C TRP A 220 9.54 2.97 17.05
N GLY A 221 9.20 3.48 18.24
CA GLY A 221 9.56 4.81 18.65
C GLY A 221 8.54 5.89 18.26
N LEU A 222 8.99 7.13 18.24
CA LEU A 222 8.19 8.32 17.92
C LEU A 222 7.86 8.38 16.43
N GLY A 223 6.66 8.85 16.07
CA GLY A 223 6.09 8.85 14.72
C GLY A 223 6.81 9.70 13.69
N GLU A 224 7.62 10.66 14.13
CA GLU A 224 8.37 11.54 13.22
C GLU A 224 9.23 10.78 12.21
N MET A 225 9.84 9.65 12.62
CA MET A 225 10.63 8.79 11.71
C MET A 225 9.80 8.18 10.57
N VAL A 226 8.54 7.88 10.81
CA VAL A 226 7.62 7.34 9.79
C VAL A 226 7.17 8.45 8.87
N VAL A 227 6.76 9.60 9.43
CA VAL A 227 6.28 10.76 8.67
C VAL A 227 7.38 11.33 7.77
N GLN A 228 8.61 11.43 8.26
CA GLN A 228 9.77 11.87 7.48
C GLN A 228 10.29 10.82 6.49
N GLY A 229 9.84 9.57 6.58
CA GLY A 229 10.33 8.47 5.75
C GLY A 229 11.76 8.00 6.08
N ALA A 230 12.22 8.31 7.29
CA ALA A 230 13.56 7.95 7.75
C ALA A 230 13.68 6.46 8.16
N VAL A 231 12.57 5.73 8.18
CA VAL A 231 12.49 4.31 8.52
C VAL A 231 11.60 3.57 7.53
N ASN A 232 11.92 2.30 7.25
CA ASN A 232 11.04 1.41 6.48
C ASN A 232 10.10 0.69 7.47
N PRO A 233 8.82 1.09 7.55
CA PRO A 233 7.89 0.59 8.54
C PRO A 233 7.30 -0.78 8.16
N ASP A 234 6.64 -1.44 9.11
CA ASP A 234 5.68 -2.48 8.82
C ASP A 234 4.45 -1.87 8.14
N GLU A 235 3.81 -2.63 7.25
CA GLU A 235 2.60 -2.19 6.54
C GLU A 235 1.49 -3.25 6.69
N PHE A 236 0.27 -2.77 6.90
CA PHE A 236 -0.90 -3.63 7.11
C PHE A 236 -2.08 -3.12 6.30
N TYR A 237 -2.83 -4.05 5.72
CA TYR A 237 -4.09 -3.76 5.05
C TYR A 237 -5.23 -4.44 5.78
N VAL A 238 -6.22 -3.66 6.18
CA VAL A 238 -7.42 -4.14 6.88
C VAL A 238 -8.65 -3.89 6.01
N HIS A 239 -9.37 -4.95 5.65
CA HIS A 239 -10.56 -4.84 4.81
C HIS A 239 -11.76 -4.37 5.62
N LYS A 240 -12.31 -3.20 5.28
CA LYS A 240 -13.38 -2.54 6.03
C LYS A 240 -14.65 -3.40 6.17
N PRO A 241 -15.21 -4.00 5.10
CA PRO A 241 -16.42 -4.82 5.23
C PRO A 241 -16.28 -6.04 6.15
N LEU A 242 -15.09 -6.67 6.17
CA LEU A 242 -14.83 -7.79 7.10
C LEU A 242 -14.75 -7.30 8.55
N LEU A 243 -14.11 -6.17 8.78
CA LEU A 243 -13.97 -5.56 10.09
C LEU A 243 -15.35 -5.18 10.66
N GLU A 244 -16.20 -4.56 9.86
CA GLU A 244 -17.59 -4.20 10.23
C GLU A 244 -18.45 -5.43 10.51
N ALA A 245 -18.22 -6.52 9.79
CA ALA A 245 -18.89 -7.80 10.00
C ALA A 245 -18.34 -8.59 11.20
N GLY A 246 -17.27 -8.11 11.87
CA GLY A 246 -16.66 -8.74 13.04
C GLY A 246 -15.75 -9.93 12.73
N TYR A 247 -15.30 -10.07 11.49
CA TYR A 247 -14.32 -11.09 11.09
C TYR A 247 -12.89 -10.62 11.30
N PRO A 248 -11.89 -11.53 11.38
CA PRO A 248 -10.48 -11.20 11.17
C PRO A 248 -10.31 -10.51 9.83
N ALA A 249 -9.90 -9.24 9.83
CA ALA A 249 -9.98 -8.37 8.66
C ALA A 249 -8.62 -7.98 8.07
N ILE A 250 -7.51 -8.44 8.65
CA ILE A 250 -6.16 -8.17 8.14
C ILE A 250 -5.93 -9.04 6.92
N VAL A 251 -5.91 -8.44 5.73
CA VAL A 251 -5.75 -9.16 4.46
C VAL A 251 -4.30 -9.22 3.98
N LYS A 252 -3.43 -8.33 4.47
CA LYS A 252 -2.01 -8.32 4.10
C LYS A 252 -1.15 -7.73 5.20
N LYS A 253 0.04 -8.32 5.37
CA LYS A 253 1.12 -7.81 6.25
C LYS A 253 2.44 -7.79 5.50
N THR A 254 3.14 -6.65 5.55
CA THR A 254 4.48 -6.49 5.00
C THR A 254 5.45 -6.14 6.13
N PHE A 255 6.54 -6.87 6.21
CA PHE A 255 7.53 -6.71 7.27
C PHE A 255 8.54 -5.64 6.89
N GLY A 256 8.66 -4.59 7.71
CA GLY A 256 9.62 -3.50 7.54
C GLY A 256 10.98 -3.80 8.17
N SER A 257 12.04 -3.20 7.66
CA SER A 257 13.38 -3.36 8.23
C SER A 257 13.55 -2.68 9.59
N LYS A 258 12.87 -1.58 9.83
CA LYS A 258 12.83 -0.82 11.11
C LYS A 258 14.20 -0.69 11.80
N LEU A 259 15.23 -0.28 11.04
CA LEU A 259 16.63 -0.29 11.51
C LEU A 259 16.88 0.70 12.65
N SER A 260 16.13 1.79 12.69
CA SER A 260 16.30 2.85 13.68
C SER A 260 14.95 3.29 14.25
N LYS A 261 14.97 3.93 15.40
CA LYS A 261 13.83 4.53 16.07
C LYS A 261 14.21 5.82 16.76
N MET A 262 13.25 6.72 16.94
CA MET A 262 13.43 7.95 17.70
C MET A 262 12.90 7.76 19.10
N ILE A 263 13.69 8.14 20.09
CA ILE A 263 13.37 8.06 21.52
C ILE A 263 13.60 9.40 22.21
N TYR A 264 13.19 9.52 23.47
CA TYR A 264 13.48 10.70 24.28
C TYR A 264 14.97 10.78 24.59
N ALA A 265 15.56 11.95 24.33
CA ALA A 265 16.91 12.29 24.75
C ALA A 265 16.93 12.94 26.14
N ASN A 266 18.07 12.87 26.79
CA ASN A 266 18.31 13.48 28.11
C ASN A 266 18.73 14.96 27.97
N SER A 267 18.05 15.74 27.13
CA SER A 267 18.36 17.15 26.84
C SER A 267 17.16 18.03 27.17
N GLN A 268 17.41 19.22 27.71
CA GLN A 268 16.41 20.24 27.92
C GLN A 268 16.45 21.36 26.84
N VAL A 269 17.38 21.26 25.88
CA VAL A 269 17.51 22.21 24.78
C VAL A 269 16.43 21.97 23.75
N ILE A 270 15.65 22.99 23.40
CA ILE A 270 14.60 22.94 22.40
C ILE A 270 15.20 22.43 21.06
N GLY A 271 14.54 21.45 20.45
CA GLY A 271 15.01 20.76 19.24
C GLY A 271 16.06 19.66 19.47
N LYS A 272 16.49 19.40 20.73
CA LYS A 272 17.42 18.33 21.08
C LYS A 272 16.87 17.38 22.17
N GLN A 273 15.56 17.34 22.34
CA GLN A 273 14.90 16.54 23.38
C GLN A 273 14.57 15.11 22.91
N VAL A 274 14.87 14.80 21.66
CA VAL A 274 14.74 13.47 21.05
C VAL A 274 16.05 13.08 20.36
N GLU A 275 16.29 11.78 20.25
CA GLU A 275 17.46 11.24 19.58
C GLU A 275 17.11 9.97 18.79
N VAL A 276 17.84 9.73 17.70
CA VAL A 276 17.70 8.55 16.88
C VAL A 276 18.70 7.48 17.35
N VAL A 277 18.20 6.28 17.59
CA VAL A 277 19.00 5.13 18.01
C VAL A 277 18.69 3.91 17.15
N ASP A 278 19.62 2.99 17.06
CA ASP A 278 19.37 1.70 16.41
C ASP A 278 18.35 0.87 17.18
N THR A 279 17.48 0.17 16.46
CA THR A 279 16.59 -0.82 17.05
C THR A 279 17.36 -2.06 17.48
N SER A 280 16.90 -2.72 18.53
CA SER A 280 17.45 -4.00 18.97
C SER A 280 17.17 -5.12 17.96
N ALA A 281 17.95 -6.21 17.99
CA ALA A 281 17.68 -7.39 17.17
C ALA A 281 16.28 -7.98 17.41
N HIS A 282 15.78 -7.90 18.65
CA HIS A 282 14.45 -8.35 19.00
C HIS A 282 13.37 -7.51 18.29
N GLU A 283 13.46 -6.18 18.34
CA GLU A 283 12.53 -5.27 17.66
C GLU A 283 12.57 -5.42 16.14
N ARG A 284 13.74 -5.70 15.56
CA ARG A 284 13.90 -5.91 14.11
C ARG A 284 13.26 -7.20 13.61
N ASN A 285 13.08 -8.20 14.48
CA ASN A 285 12.60 -9.54 14.10
C ASN A 285 11.13 -9.79 14.40
N GLN A 286 10.38 -8.77 14.81
CA GLN A 286 8.94 -8.88 15.08
C GLN A 286 8.17 -7.70 14.47
N PHE A 287 6.88 -7.91 14.21
CA PHE A 287 5.99 -6.80 13.87
C PHE A 287 5.86 -5.84 15.06
N SER A 288 5.76 -4.55 14.77
CA SER A 288 5.63 -3.50 15.78
C SER A 288 4.23 -3.41 16.41
N LEU A 289 3.24 -4.06 15.80
CA LEU A 289 1.86 -4.19 16.27
C LEU A 289 1.39 -5.65 16.29
N THR A 290 0.52 -5.96 17.22
CA THR A 290 -0.25 -7.22 17.25
C THR A 290 -1.48 -7.12 16.33
N ASP A 291 -2.03 -8.26 15.91
CA ASP A 291 -3.24 -8.30 15.06
C ASP A 291 -4.45 -7.62 15.73
N ALA A 292 -4.56 -7.70 17.05
CA ALA A 292 -5.61 -7.02 17.82
C ALA A 292 -5.47 -5.50 17.75
N GLU A 293 -4.25 -4.98 17.88
CA GLU A 293 -3.97 -3.55 17.81
C GLU A 293 -4.17 -2.99 16.40
N ILE A 294 -3.81 -3.76 15.37
CA ILE A 294 -4.06 -3.39 13.96
C ILE A 294 -5.56 -3.22 13.73
N GLN A 295 -6.37 -4.19 14.17
CA GLN A 295 -7.82 -4.12 14.00
C GLN A 295 -8.46 -3.01 14.85
N GLU A 296 -7.91 -2.72 16.03
CA GLU A 296 -8.38 -1.61 16.86
C GLU A 296 -8.12 -0.25 16.20
N LEU A 297 -6.91 -0.03 15.66
CA LEU A 297 -6.59 1.16 14.87
C LEU A 297 -7.53 1.31 13.68
N ALA A 298 -7.77 0.23 12.95
CA ALA A 298 -8.67 0.26 11.79
C ALA A 298 -10.12 0.60 12.20
N LYS A 299 -10.60 0.15 13.36
CA LYS A 299 -11.92 0.54 13.88
C LYS A 299 -11.98 2.03 14.20
N GLN A 300 -10.94 2.58 14.85
CA GLN A 300 -10.86 4.02 15.10
C GLN A 300 -10.84 4.82 13.79
N ALA A 301 -10.09 4.35 12.79
CA ALA A 301 -10.07 4.96 11.45
C ALA A 301 -11.45 5.00 10.78
N LEU A 302 -12.24 3.92 10.86
CA LEU A 302 -13.59 3.87 10.32
C LEU A 302 -14.55 4.85 11.04
N ILE A 303 -14.41 4.99 12.35
CA ILE A 303 -15.21 5.95 13.13
C ILE A 303 -14.90 7.38 12.66
N ILE A 304 -13.61 7.69 12.47
CA ILE A 304 -13.16 9.00 12.01
C ILE A 304 -13.64 9.25 10.57
N GLU A 305 -13.41 8.32 9.64
CA GLU A 305 -13.87 8.43 8.25
C GLU A 305 -15.38 8.66 8.17
N LYS A 306 -16.14 7.89 8.93
CA LYS A 306 -17.61 8.03 8.97
C LYS A 306 -18.06 9.38 9.50
N HIS A 307 -17.34 9.94 10.46
CA HIS A 307 -17.64 11.27 11.01
C HIS A 307 -17.38 12.37 10.00
N TYR A 308 -16.20 12.34 9.34
CA TYR A 308 -15.84 13.37 8.36
C TYR A 308 -16.42 13.15 6.96
N GLN A 309 -17.04 12.01 6.68
CA GLN A 309 -17.67 11.65 5.40
C GLN A 309 -16.72 11.72 4.20
N ARG A 310 -15.44 11.42 4.41
CA ARG A 310 -14.39 11.44 3.38
C ARG A 310 -13.19 10.60 3.80
N PRO A 311 -12.33 10.18 2.85
CA PRO A 311 -11.07 9.50 3.18
C PRO A 311 -10.18 10.37 4.06
N MET A 312 -9.47 9.72 4.98
CA MET A 312 -8.68 10.36 6.02
C MET A 312 -7.24 9.87 6.04
N ASP A 313 -6.33 10.79 6.35
CA ASP A 313 -4.94 10.59 6.73
C ASP A 313 -4.82 10.81 8.24
N ILE A 314 -4.34 9.80 8.97
CA ILE A 314 -4.42 9.75 10.43
C ILE A 314 -3.07 9.35 11.01
N GLU A 315 -2.53 10.18 11.91
CA GLU A 315 -1.36 9.81 12.70
C GLU A 315 -1.80 9.17 14.01
N TRP A 316 -1.12 8.09 14.40
CA TRP A 316 -1.42 7.34 15.62
C TRP A 316 -0.15 7.01 16.40
N ALA A 317 -0.30 6.78 17.70
CA ALA A 317 0.78 6.36 18.59
C ALA A 317 0.28 5.40 19.67
N LYS A 318 1.09 4.40 20.00
CA LYS A 318 0.87 3.48 21.12
C LYS A 318 1.66 3.96 22.33
N ASP A 319 1.02 4.06 23.47
CA ASP A 319 1.68 4.41 24.70
C ASP A 319 2.32 3.15 25.35
N GLY A 320 3.63 3.17 25.54
CA GLY A 320 4.38 2.07 26.12
C GLY A 320 4.24 1.93 27.66
N ILE A 321 3.47 2.83 28.29
CA ILE A 321 3.20 2.79 29.74
C ILE A 321 1.82 2.20 30.03
N ASP A 322 0.77 2.72 29.38
CA ASP A 322 -0.60 2.27 29.60
C ASP A 322 -1.09 1.25 28.54
N GLY A 323 -0.31 1.06 27.46
CA GLY A 323 -0.59 0.12 26.37
C GLY A 323 -1.70 0.56 25.42
N LYS A 324 -2.24 1.76 25.55
CA LYS A 324 -3.35 2.25 24.72
C LYS A 324 -2.88 2.83 23.41
N LEU A 325 -3.77 2.79 22.43
CA LEU A 325 -3.61 3.42 21.12
C LEU A 325 -4.27 4.79 21.12
N TYR A 326 -3.57 5.78 20.63
CA TYR A 326 -4.04 7.15 20.56
C TYR A 326 -3.95 7.70 19.14
N ILE A 327 -4.95 8.47 18.76
CA ILE A 327 -4.94 9.29 17.53
C ILE A 327 -4.31 10.63 17.89
N VAL A 328 -3.24 10.99 17.20
CA VAL A 328 -2.49 12.22 17.49
C VAL A 328 -2.70 13.32 16.45
N GLN A 329 -3.22 12.97 15.27
CA GLN A 329 -3.68 13.90 14.24
C GLN A 329 -4.61 13.18 13.27
N ALA A 330 -5.58 13.90 12.69
CA ALA A 330 -6.38 13.43 11.55
C ALA A 330 -6.65 14.60 10.59
N ARG A 331 -6.55 14.34 9.29
CA ARG A 331 -6.85 15.30 8.23
C ARG A 331 -7.47 14.59 7.02
N PRO A 332 -8.23 15.29 6.18
CA PRO A 332 -8.70 14.72 4.92
C PRO A 332 -7.54 14.26 4.04
N GLU A 333 -7.73 13.09 3.39
CA GLU A 333 -6.83 12.66 2.32
C GLU A 333 -7.17 13.45 1.05
N THR A 334 -6.19 14.06 0.39
CA THR A 334 -6.41 14.97 -0.73
C THR A 334 -5.76 14.50 -2.04
N VAL A 335 -4.84 13.53 -2.01
CA VAL A 335 -4.06 13.13 -3.18
C VAL A 335 -4.85 12.18 -4.09
N CYS A 336 -5.35 11.07 -3.55
CA CYS A 336 -6.07 10.06 -4.32
C CYS A 336 -7.53 10.42 -4.57
N SER A 337 -8.14 11.21 -3.68
CA SER A 337 -9.55 11.59 -3.78
C SER A 337 -9.85 12.59 -4.91
N GLN A 338 -8.86 13.25 -5.49
CA GLN A 338 -9.00 14.22 -6.60
C GLN A 338 -8.70 13.65 -7.98
N SER A 339 -8.30 12.39 -8.12
CA SER A 339 -8.01 11.80 -9.43
C SER A 339 -9.28 11.65 -10.28
N GLU A 340 -9.20 12.00 -11.57
CA GLU A 340 -10.30 11.81 -12.53
C GLU A 340 -10.63 10.32 -12.66
N GLN A 341 -11.82 9.92 -12.19
CA GLN A 341 -12.25 8.51 -12.08
C GLN A 341 -12.52 7.81 -13.43
N ASN A 342 -12.47 8.51 -14.57
CA ASN A 342 -12.99 7.99 -15.84
C ASN A 342 -11.93 7.62 -16.88
N VAL A 343 -10.64 7.85 -16.64
CA VAL A 343 -9.57 7.48 -17.57
C VAL A 343 -8.50 6.66 -16.86
N ILE A 344 -8.30 5.44 -17.33
CA ILE A 344 -7.26 4.55 -16.82
C ILE A 344 -6.04 4.67 -17.72
N GLU A 345 -4.91 5.15 -17.16
CA GLU A 345 -3.60 5.14 -17.82
C GLU A 345 -2.82 3.91 -17.42
N ARG A 346 -2.23 3.21 -18.37
CA ARG A 346 -1.36 2.06 -18.14
C ARG A 346 -0.04 2.24 -18.84
N TYR A 347 1.01 2.00 -18.10
CA TYR A 347 2.40 2.05 -18.56
C TYR A 347 2.91 0.63 -18.76
N GLU A 348 3.49 0.35 -19.90
CA GLU A 348 4.01 -0.98 -20.25
C GLU A 348 5.37 -0.86 -20.92
N LEU A 349 6.39 -1.51 -20.36
CA LEU A 349 7.72 -1.58 -20.97
C LEU A 349 7.67 -2.44 -22.22
N SER A 350 8.24 -1.95 -23.31
CA SER A 350 8.37 -2.69 -24.57
C SER A 350 9.31 -3.90 -24.44
N HIS A 351 10.32 -3.79 -23.59
CA HIS A 351 11.25 -4.87 -23.23
C HIS A 351 11.90 -4.55 -21.89
N LYS A 352 12.48 -5.57 -21.24
CA LYS A 352 13.20 -5.44 -19.97
C LYS A 352 14.70 -5.47 -20.23
N ALA A 353 15.44 -4.65 -19.50
CA ALA A 353 16.91 -4.68 -19.43
C ALA A 353 17.38 -5.24 -18.08
N SER A 354 18.68 -5.20 -17.82
CA SER A 354 19.23 -5.59 -16.52
C SER A 354 18.72 -4.68 -15.41
N VAL A 355 18.23 -5.29 -14.34
CA VAL A 355 17.81 -4.59 -13.14
C VAL A 355 19.05 -4.12 -12.38
N LEU A 356 19.17 -2.82 -12.20
CA LEU A 356 20.27 -2.23 -11.42
C LEU A 356 19.92 -2.18 -9.93
N LEU A 357 18.63 -1.94 -9.63
CA LEU A 357 18.16 -1.66 -8.29
C LEU A 357 16.66 -1.95 -8.19
N GLU A 358 16.21 -2.28 -6.99
CA GLU A 358 14.79 -2.42 -6.66
C GLU A 358 14.45 -1.73 -5.34
N GLY A 359 13.19 -1.37 -5.17
CA GLY A 359 12.67 -0.76 -3.96
C GLY A 359 11.15 -0.71 -3.99
N ARG A 360 10.55 0.07 -3.10
CA ARG A 360 9.09 0.23 -3.05
C ARG A 360 8.61 1.14 -4.18
N ALA A 361 7.72 0.65 -5.04
CA ALA A 361 7.08 1.43 -6.09
C ALA A 361 6.10 2.45 -5.51
N ILE A 362 6.14 3.67 -6.03
CA ILE A 362 5.20 4.75 -5.76
C ILE A 362 4.59 5.18 -7.07
N GLY A 363 3.27 5.12 -7.16
CA GLY A 363 2.53 5.28 -8.41
C GLY A 363 2.66 4.05 -9.32
N GLN A 364 2.17 4.20 -10.56
CA GLN A 364 2.13 3.10 -11.54
C GLN A 364 2.74 3.51 -12.88
N ARG A 365 3.55 4.55 -12.88
CA ARG A 365 4.15 5.15 -14.08
C ARG A 365 5.56 4.63 -14.34
N ILE A 366 6.05 4.94 -15.51
CA ILE A 366 7.43 4.70 -15.92
C ILE A 366 8.04 6.06 -16.30
N GLY A 367 9.27 6.29 -15.89
CA GLY A 367 10.04 7.48 -16.25
C GLY A 367 11.47 7.11 -16.61
N SER A 368 12.01 7.74 -17.66
CA SER A 368 13.39 7.51 -18.10
C SER A 368 14.16 8.81 -18.09
N GLY A 369 15.42 8.76 -17.72
CA GLY A 369 16.27 9.96 -17.68
C GLY A 369 17.70 9.68 -17.26
N THR A 370 18.44 10.77 -17.08
CA THR A 370 19.81 10.77 -16.62
C THR A 370 19.84 10.80 -15.09
N VAL A 371 20.56 9.91 -14.48
CA VAL A 371 20.78 9.89 -13.02
C VAL A 371 21.47 11.17 -12.58
N ARG A 372 20.89 11.83 -11.58
CA ARG A 372 21.53 12.92 -10.83
C ARG A 372 21.59 12.56 -9.35
N LEU A 373 22.82 12.32 -8.89
CA LEU A 373 23.09 12.11 -7.48
C LEU A 373 23.11 13.46 -6.76
N VAL A 374 22.24 13.61 -5.78
CA VAL A 374 22.13 14.84 -4.99
C VAL A 374 22.17 14.48 -3.52
N ASP A 375 23.21 14.91 -2.82
CA ASP A 375 23.43 14.62 -1.41
C ASP A 375 22.94 15.74 -0.48
N SER A 376 22.78 16.95 -1.01
CA SER A 376 22.38 18.12 -0.24
C SER A 376 21.63 19.16 -1.08
N LEU A 377 20.89 20.04 -0.41
CA LEU A 377 20.12 21.11 -1.04
C LEU A 377 20.99 22.06 -1.91
N ASP A 378 22.24 22.25 -1.56
CA ASP A 378 23.18 23.11 -2.33
C ASP A 378 23.47 22.56 -3.75
N GLN A 379 23.22 21.27 -3.96
CA GLN A 379 23.44 20.60 -5.26
C GLN A 379 22.17 20.53 -6.14
N MET A 380 21.05 21.08 -5.68
CA MET A 380 19.78 21.05 -6.44
C MET A 380 19.87 21.66 -7.85
N SER A 381 20.74 22.64 -8.03
CA SER A 381 20.99 23.29 -9.34
C SER A 381 21.53 22.33 -10.40
N LEU A 382 22.06 21.16 -10.00
CA LEU A 382 22.57 20.15 -10.91
C LEU A 382 21.45 19.39 -11.64
N VAL A 383 20.24 19.31 -11.06
CA VAL A 383 19.10 18.58 -11.61
C VAL A 383 18.45 19.38 -12.71
N GLN A 384 18.35 18.80 -13.88
CA GLN A 384 17.70 19.35 -15.06
C GLN A 384 16.34 18.72 -15.32
N GLN A 385 15.54 19.36 -16.16
CA GLN A 385 14.24 18.81 -16.55
C GLN A 385 14.39 17.44 -17.22
N GLY A 386 13.71 16.44 -16.69
CA GLY A 386 13.73 15.07 -17.19
C GLY A 386 14.83 14.18 -16.63
N ASP A 387 15.60 14.64 -15.64
CA ASP A 387 16.57 13.81 -14.94
C ASP A 387 15.89 12.84 -13.95
N VAL A 388 16.57 11.78 -13.58
CA VAL A 388 16.18 10.88 -12.48
C VAL A 388 16.93 11.33 -11.23
N LEU A 389 16.19 11.87 -10.28
CA LEU A 389 16.72 12.33 -9.00
C LEU A 389 17.04 11.12 -8.11
N VAL A 390 18.28 11.00 -7.66
CA VAL A 390 18.74 9.94 -6.76
C VAL A 390 19.36 10.55 -5.51
N THR A 391 18.80 10.21 -4.34
CA THR A 391 19.25 10.78 -3.05
C THR A 391 19.05 9.80 -1.90
N ASP A 392 19.59 10.11 -0.73
CA ASP A 392 19.40 9.29 0.46
C ASP A 392 17.93 9.34 0.95
N MET A 393 17.39 10.53 1.13
CA MET A 393 15.98 10.80 1.45
C MET A 393 15.64 12.23 1.03
N THR A 394 14.35 12.55 0.96
CA THR A 394 13.89 13.93 0.70
C THR A 394 13.12 14.49 1.89
N ASP A 395 13.15 15.78 2.03
CA ASP A 395 12.29 16.57 2.91
C ASP A 395 11.55 17.64 2.08
N PRO A 396 10.65 18.43 2.66
CA PRO A 396 9.89 19.43 1.91
C PRO A 396 10.71 20.45 1.11
N ASP A 397 11.97 20.69 1.47
CA ASP A 397 12.82 21.65 0.74
C ASP A 397 13.26 21.12 -0.64
N TRP A 398 13.06 19.83 -0.89
CA TRP A 398 13.37 19.17 -2.18
C TRP A 398 12.27 19.33 -3.25
N GLU A 399 11.09 19.81 -2.91
CA GLU A 399 9.96 19.92 -3.85
C GLU A 399 10.30 20.67 -5.16
N PRO A 400 11.05 21.79 -5.16
CA PRO A 400 11.39 22.50 -6.40
C PRO A 400 12.22 21.65 -7.36
N VAL A 401 13.08 20.78 -6.87
CA VAL A 401 13.89 19.89 -7.71
C VAL A 401 13.12 18.64 -8.14
N MET A 402 12.26 18.15 -7.27
CA MET A 402 11.41 17.01 -7.59
C MET A 402 10.46 17.29 -8.75
N LYS A 403 9.97 18.54 -8.89
CA LYS A 403 9.14 18.98 -10.04
C LYS A 403 9.85 18.90 -11.40
N LYS A 404 11.18 18.90 -11.44
CA LYS A 404 11.97 18.78 -12.67
C LYS A 404 12.25 17.32 -13.01
N ALA A 405 12.16 16.41 -12.06
CA ALA A 405 12.54 15.02 -12.21
C ALA A 405 11.54 14.25 -13.10
N ALA A 406 12.05 13.34 -13.93
CA ALA A 406 11.25 12.34 -14.62
C ALA A 406 10.91 11.16 -13.70
N ALA A 407 11.73 10.91 -12.67
CA ALA A 407 11.53 9.91 -11.65
C ALA A 407 12.39 10.23 -10.42
N ILE A 408 12.03 9.61 -9.28
CA ILE A 408 12.75 9.78 -8.01
C ILE A 408 13.16 8.41 -7.49
N VAL A 409 14.38 8.31 -6.95
CA VAL A 409 14.90 7.10 -6.31
C VAL A 409 15.56 7.45 -4.99
N THR A 410 15.15 6.82 -3.89
CA THR A 410 15.71 7.10 -2.57
C THR A 410 16.23 5.84 -1.86
N ASN A 411 17.30 5.99 -1.05
CA ASN A 411 17.81 4.90 -0.21
C ASN A 411 16.79 4.55 0.88
N ARG A 412 16.18 5.55 1.50
CA ARG A 412 15.26 5.41 2.63
C ARG A 412 13.85 5.85 2.27
N GLY A 413 12.90 5.39 3.04
CA GLY A 413 11.50 5.78 2.98
C GLY A 413 10.56 4.62 2.71
N GLY A 414 9.30 4.83 3.08
CA GLY A 414 8.17 3.97 2.78
C GLY A 414 7.11 4.73 1.98
N ARG A 415 5.93 4.14 1.80
CA ARG A 415 4.81 4.71 1.00
C ARG A 415 4.28 6.06 1.53
N THR A 416 4.59 6.39 2.75
CA THR A 416 4.11 7.59 3.44
C THR A 416 5.20 8.64 3.64
N CYS A 417 6.41 8.42 3.12
CA CYS A 417 7.49 9.40 3.19
C CYS A 417 7.23 10.60 2.28
N HIS A 418 7.95 11.70 2.53
CA HIS A 418 7.82 12.91 1.74
C HIS A 418 8.01 12.66 0.24
N ALA A 419 9.06 11.92 -0.16
CA ALA A 419 9.29 11.55 -1.57
C ALA A 419 8.07 10.87 -2.20
N ALA A 420 7.42 9.96 -1.48
CA ALA A 420 6.25 9.24 -1.95
C ALA A 420 5.02 10.15 -2.11
N ILE A 421 4.77 11.03 -1.14
CA ILE A 421 3.65 11.96 -1.18
C ILE A 421 3.78 12.93 -2.37
N ILE A 422 4.92 13.58 -2.49
CA ILE A 422 5.16 14.55 -3.57
C ILE A 422 5.19 13.86 -4.95
N ALA A 423 5.75 12.64 -5.06
CA ALA A 423 5.73 11.91 -6.33
C ALA A 423 4.30 11.62 -6.81
N ARG A 424 3.37 11.28 -5.88
CA ARG A 424 1.94 11.12 -6.22
C ARG A 424 1.30 12.43 -6.64
N GLU A 425 1.53 13.51 -5.90
CA GLU A 425 1.00 14.84 -6.24
C GLU A 425 1.48 15.32 -7.62
N LEU A 426 2.74 15.11 -7.92
CA LEU A 426 3.33 15.47 -9.21
C LEU A 426 3.02 14.47 -10.33
N GLY A 427 2.48 13.29 -9.99
CA GLY A 427 2.19 12.23 -10.95
C GLY A 427 3.44 11.64 -11.61
N ILE A 428 4.57 11.59 -10.91
CA ILE A 428 5.83 11.01 -11.39
C ILE A 428 6.14 9.69 -10.67
N PRO A 429 6.79 8.71 -11.30
CA PRO A 429 7.18 7.47 -10.64
C PRO A 429 8.27 7.73 -9.60
N ALA A 430 8.17 7.07 -8.45
CA ALA A 430 9.26 7.05 -7.49
C ALA A 430 9.51 5.65 -6.95
N ILE A 431 10.76 5.34 -6.64
CA ILE A 431 11.15 4.11 -5.95
C ILE A 431 11.85 4.52 -4.65
N VAL A 432 11.27 4.09 -3.53
CA VAL A 432 11.77 4.45 -2.21
C VAL A 432 12.24 3.22 -1.43
N GLY A 433 13.11 3.43 -0.44
CA GLY A 433 13.59 2.34 0.42
C GLY A 433 14.54 1.36 -0.27
N CYS A 434 15.31 1.83 -1.25
CA CYS A 434 16.25 0.99 -2.01
C CYS A 434 17.50 0.55 -1.23
N GLY A 435 17.79 1.16 -0.09
CA GLY A 435 18.94 0.85 0.76
C GLY A 435 20.23 1.53 0.33
N ASP A 436 20.66 1.35 -0.90
CA ASP A 436 22.00 1.76 -1.38
C ASP A 436 22.01 2.38 -2.79
N ALA A 437 20.89 2.99 -3.22
CA ALA A 437 20.75 3.59 -4.56
C ALA A 437 21.86 4.60 -4.88
N THR A 438 22.20 5.47 -3.93
CA THR A 438 23.26 6.48 -4.08
C THR A 438 24.66 5.91 -4.28
N ARG A 439 24.88 4.63 -3.96
CA ARG A 439 26.15 3.92 -4.15
C ARG A 439 26.15 3.08 -5.43
N ARG A 440 25.00 2.53 -5.81
CA ARG A 440 24.87 1.59 -6.94
C ARG A 440 24.62 2.28 -8.26
N LEU A 441 23.94 3.42 -8.25
CA LEU A 441 23.70 4.22 -9.46
C LEU A 441 24.84 5.23 -9.63
N SER A 442 25.30 5.38 -10.86
CA SER A 442 26.37 6.34 -11.19
C SER A 442 25.76 7.63 -11.73
N ASP A 443 26.27 8.77 -11.27
CA ASP A 443 25.84 10.07 -11.80
C ASP A 443 26.09 10.15 -13.32
N GLY A 444 25.11 10.69 -14.05
CA GLY A 444 25.16 10.77 -15.52
C GLY A 444 24.74 9.49 -16.25
N ALA A 445 24.50 8.37 -15.57
CA ALA A 445 24.02 7.15 -16.21
C ALA A 445 22.58 7.31 -16.74
N GLN A 446 22.27 6.64 -17.85
CA GLN A 446 20.90 6.57 -18.36
C GLN A 446 20.16 5.40 -17.70
N VAL A 447 18.97 5.65 -17.17
CA VAL A 447 18.15 4.63 -16.52
C VAL A 447 16.67 4.79 -16.85
N THR A 448 15.93 3.70 -16.66
CA THR A 448 14.46 3.69 -16.67
C THR A 448 13.94 3.21 -15.33
N VAL A 449 13.10 4.01 -14.72
CA VAL A 449 12.44 3.76 -13.43
C VAL A 449 11.03 3.28 -13.72
N SER A 450 10.72 2.02 -13.38
CA SER A 450 9.41 1.41 -13.59
C SER A 450 8.71 1.14 -12.27
N CYS A 451 7.55 1.75 -12.09
CA CYS A 451 6.60 1.46 -11.01
C CYS A 451 5.36 0.70 -11.52
N ALA A 452 5.34 0.29 -12.80
CA ALA A 452 4.19 -0.34 -13.44
C ALA A 452 4.07 -1.86 -13.19
N GLU A 453 4.97 -2.46 -12.41
CA GLU A 453 5.08 -3.92 -12.28
C GLU A 453 4.56 -4.45 -10.93
N GLY A 454 3.93 -3.62 -10.13
CA GLY A 454 3.38 -3.96 -8.81
C GLY A 454 4.03 -3.15 -7.69
N GLU A 455 4.06 -3.69 -6.48
CA GLU A 455 4.59 -2.99 -5.31
C GLU A 455 6.12 -2.82 -5.31
N THR A 456 6.82 -3.64 -6.09
CA THR A 456 8.26 -3.49 -6.30
C THR A 456 8.52 -2.65 -7.53
N GLY A 457 9.20 -1.53 -7.35
CA GLY A 457 9.71 -0.71 -8.44
C GLY A 457 11.11 -1.15 -8.85
N TYR A 458 11.42 -1.01 -10.13
CA TYR A 458 12.69 -1.44 -10.70
C TYR A 458 13.40 -0.28 -11.41
N VAL A 459 14.69 -0.14 -11.18
CA VAL A 459 15.56 0.72 -11.97
C VAL A 459 16.30 -0.15 -12.99
N TYR A 460 16.01 0.06 -14.25
CA TYR A 460 16.61 -0.66 -15.37
C TYR A 460 17.76 0.15 -15.98
N ALA A 461 18.77 -0.55 -16.48
CA ALA A 461 19.86 0.06 -17.23
C ALA A 461 19.36 0.60 -18.58
N GLY A 462 19.76 1.82 -18.94
CA GLY A 462 19.44 2.46 -20.21
C GLY A 462 18.06 3.11 -20.25
N GLN A 463 17.81 3.86 -21.30
CA GLN A 463 16.49 4.39 -21.64
C GLN A 463 15.71 3.32 -22.41
N LEU A 464 14.65 2.82 -21.81
CA LEU A 464 13.78 1.82 -22.41
C LEU A 464 12.51 2.46 -22.96
N ASP A 465 12.06 1.96 -24.11
CA ASP A 465 10.78 2.35 -24.68
C ASP A 465 9.63 1.77 -23.88
N PHE A 466 8.60 2.57 -23.65
CA PHE A 466 7.36 2.15 -23.01
C PHE A 466 6.15 2.77 -23.68
N ALA A 467 5.04 2.06 -23.64
CA ALA A 467 3.74 2.52 -24.11
C ALA A 467 2.87 3.03 -22.96
N VAL A 468 2.07 4.07 -23.24
CA VAL A 468 1.02 4.54 -22.33
C VAL A 468 -0.31 4.30 -23.02
N ARG A 469 -1.10 3.37 -22.48
CA ARG A 469 -2.45 3.08 -22.96
C ARG A 469 -3.47 3.85 -22.12
N ARG A 470 -4.37 4.59 -22.77
CA ARG A 470 -5.47 5.31 -22.15
C ARG A 470 -6.78 4.65 -22.52
N SER A 471 -7.58 4.26 -21.54
CA SER A 471 -8.90 3.68 -21.73
C SER A 471 -9.94 4.50 -20.97
N SER A 472 -11.03 4.92 -21.66
CA SER A 472 -12.18 5.57 -21.03
C SER A 472 -13.19 4.52 -20.56
N VAL A 473 -13.78 4.71 -19.38
CA VAL A 473 -14.73 3.78 -18.75
C VAL A 473 -16.17 4.34 -18.85
N ASP A 474 -16.54 4.89 -20.02
CA ASP A 474 -17.92 5.27 -20.26
C ASP A 474 -18.82 4.01 -20.37
N GLU A 475 -20.11 4.14 -20.33
CA GLU A 475 -21.12 3.07 -20.21
C GLU A 475 -20.77 1.78 -20.99
N LEU A 476 -20.39 0.73 -20.25
CA LEU A 476 -20.13 -0.59 -20.83
C LEU A 476 -21.44 -1.31 -21.18
N PRO A 477 -21.51 -1.96 -22.36
CA PRO A 477 -22.69 -2.69 -22.78
C PRO A 477 -22.94 -3.94 -21.91
N MET A 478 -24.22 -4.27 -21.68
CA MET A 478 -24.58 -5.55 -21.06
C MET A 478 -24.29 -6.71 -22.01
N LEU A 479 -23.64 -7.73 -21.52
CA LEU A 479 -23.26 -8.94 -22.28
C LEU A 479 -23.96 -10.20 -21.71
N PRO A 480 -24.26 -11.20 -22.52
CA PRO A 480 -24.78 -12.50 -22.05
C PRO A 480 -23.69 -13.31 -21.31
N THR A 481 -22.42 -13.03 -21.58
CA THR A 481 -21.24 -13.66 -20.99
C THR A 481 -20.56 -12.69 -20.02
N LYS A 482 -20.17 -13.16 -18.85
CA LYS A 482 -19.47 -12.34 -17.86
C LYS A 482 -18.03 -12.10 -18.27
N VAL A 483 -17.56 -10.85 -18.16
CA VAL A 483 -16.16 -10.52 -18.35
C VAL A 483 -15.48 -10.49 -16.98
N MET A 484 -14.56 -11.42 -16.78
CA MET A 484 -13.79 -11.60 -15.55
C MET A 484 -12.30 -11.30 -15.82
N MET A 485 -11.50 -11.31 -14.77
CA MET A 485 -10.05 -11.05 -14.89
C MET A 485 -9.21 -12.26 -14.51
N ASN A 486 -8.02 -12.32 -15.09
CA ASN A 486 -6.90 -13.14 -14.63
C ASN A 486 -6.04 -12.29 -13.70
N VAL A 487 -5.95 -12.66 -12.43
CA VAL A 487 -5.17 -11.94 -11.43
C VAL A 487 -4.12 -12.87 -10.83
N GLY A 488 -2.87 -12.70 -11.21
CA GLY A 488 -1.76 -13.50 -10.68
C GLY A 488 -1.09 -12.84 -9.47
N ASN A 489 -0.89 -11.53 -9.53
CA ASN A 489 -0.15 -10.77 -8.52
C ASN A 489 -1.10 -10.09 -7.52
N PRO A 490 -1.11 -10.50 -6.23
CA PRO A 490 -1.93 -9.86 -5.20
C PRO A 490 -1.64 -8.36 -5.01
N ASP A 491 -0.41 -7.93 -5.27
CA ASP A 491 0.00 -6.54 -5.11
C ASP A 491 -0.75 -5.57 -6.04
N ARG A 492 -1.31 -6.10 -7.14
CA ARG A 492 -2.08 -5.32 -8.10
C ARG A 492 -3.60 -5.49 -7.94
N ALA A 493 -4.03 -6.28 -6.93
CA ALA A 493 -5.44 -6.65 -6.82
C ALA A 493 -6.36 -5.44 -6.59
N PHE A 494 -5.96 -4.49 -5.75
CA PHE A 494 -6.74 -3.28 -5.47
C PHE A 494 -6.86 -2.37 -6.69
N ASP A 495 -5.78 -2.23 -7.46
CA ASP A 495 -5.76 -1.51 -8.71
C ASP A 495 -6.66 -2.16 -9.77
N PHE A 496 -6.51 -3.46 -9.97
CA PHE A 496 -7.32 -4.20 -10.93
C PHE A 496 -8.81 -4.25 -10.59
N ALA A 497 -9.15 -4.25 -9.31
CA ALA A 497 -10.54 -4.26 -8.86
C ALA A 497 -11.32 -3.00 -9.28
N GLN A 498 -10.64 -1.89 -9.54
CA GLN A 498 -11.26 -0.65 -10.02
C GLN A 498 -11.59 -0.67 -11.51
N ILE A 499 -10.97 -1.58 -12.28
CA ILE A 499 -11.37 -1.81 -13.67
C ILE A 499 -12.73 -2.51 -13.68
N PRO A 500 -13.68 -2.11 -14.53
CA PRO A 500 -14.95 -2.80 -14.68
C PRO A 500 -14.75 -4.30 -14.88
N ASN A 501 -15.42 -5.11 -14.08
CA ASN A 501 -15.27 -6.56 -14.09
C ASN A 501 -16.45 -7.26 -13.41
N GLU A 502 -16.59 -8.57 -13.66
CA GLU A 502 -17.55 -9.47 -13.01
C GLU A 502 -16.86 -10.46 -12.04
N GLY A 503 -15.62 -10.18 -11.63
CA GLY A 503 -14.85 -10.99 -10.70
C GLY A 503 -13.53 -11.54 -11.30
N VAL A 504 -12.94 -12.51 -10.62
CA VAL A 504 -11.67 -13.15 -11.00
C VAL A 504 -11.94 -14.60 -11.43
N GLY A 505 -11.68 -14.92 -12.69
CA GLY A 505 -11.84 -16.26 -13.23
C GLY A 505 -10.60 -17.14 -13.04
N LEU A 506 -9.45 -16.53 -12.78
CA LEU A 506 -8.21 -17.23 -12.43
C LEU A 506 -7.33 -16.39 -11.51
N ALA A 507 -7.20 -16.83 -10.27
CA ALA A 507 -6.14 -16.40 -9.36
C ALA A 507 -5.15 -17.56 -9.20
N ARG A 508 -3.85 -17.32 -9.41
CA ARG A 508 -2.80 -18.35 -9.44
C ARG A 508 -1.99 -18.33 -8.15
N LEU A 509 -1.97 -19.47 -7.41
CA LEU A 509 -1.16 -19.59 -6.20
C LEU A 509 0.34 -19.52 -6.47
N GLU A 510 0.79 -19.93 -7.64
CA GLU A 510 2.21 -19.94 -8.03
C GLU A 510 2.85 -18.55 -7.90
N PHE A 511 2.12 -17.48 -8.21
CA PHE A 511 2.63 -16.11 -8.03
C PHE A 511 2.83 -15.77 -6.56
N ILE A 512 1.90 -16.20 -5.70
CA ILE A 512 2.00 -15.99 -4.26
C ILE A 512 3.18 -16.79 -3.71
N ILE A 513 3.28 -18.07 -4.08
CA ILE A 513 4.36 -18.94 -3.62
C ILE A 513 5.72 -18.43 -4.07
N ASN A 514 5.89 -18.06 -5.33
CA ASN A 514 7.15 -17.56 -5.86
C ASN A 514 7.57 -16.22 -5.22
N LYS A 515 6.63 -15.28 -5.12
CA LYS A 515 6.94 -13.89 -4.78
C LYS A 515 6.92 -13.63 -3.27
N MET A 516 5.92 -14.17 -2.55
CA MET A 516 5.72 -13.89 -1.14
C MET A 516 6.37 -14.93 -0.21
N ILE A 517 6.60 -16.16 -0.70
CA ILE A 517 7.17 -17.26 0.08
C ILE A 517 8.60 -17.57 -0.40
N GLY A 518 8.77 -17.96 -1.66
CA GLY A 518 10.05 -18.26 -2.29
C GLY A 518 10.78 -19.49 -1.72
N ILE A 519 10.10 -20.33 -0.93
CA ILE A 519 10.65 -21.51 -0.26
C ILE A 519 9.79 -22.73 -0.62
N HIS A 520 10.43 -23.86 -0.90
CA HIS A 520 9.72 -25.12 -1.14
C HIS A 520 8.99 -25.59 0.11
N PRO A 521 7.69 -25.98 0.05
CA PRO A 521 6.91 -26.35 1.24
C PRO A 521 7.52 -27.51 2.01
N LYS A 522 8.15 -28.50 1.36
CA LYS A 522 8.87 -29.59 2.02
C LYS A 522 10.07 -29.10 2.85
N ALA A 523 10.77 -28.06 2.40
CA ALA A 523 11.89 -27.51 3.16
C ALA A 523 11.39 -26.88 4.48
N LEU A 524 10.20 -26.30 4.47
CA LEU A 524 9.55 -25.75 5.67
C LEU A 524 9.00 -26.85 6.59
N LEU A 525 8.33 -27.86 6.02
CA LEU A 525 7.80 -29.02 6.78
C LEU A 525 8.91 -29.82 7.45
N ASN A 526 10.09 -29.94 6.82
CA ASN A 526 11.24 -30.67 7.33
C ASN A 526 12.36 -29.73 7.80
N PHE A 527 12.00 -28.57 8.35
CA PHE A 527 12.95 -27.51 8.72
C PHE A 527 14.12 -28.01 9.58
N ASP A 528 13.85 -28.82 10.61
CA ASP A 528 14.87 -29.33 11.54
C ASP A 528 15.87 -30.28 10.87
N ALA A 529 15.50 -30.89 9.76
CA ALA A 529 16.37 -31.79 8.99
C ALA A 529 17.20 -31.08 7.92
N GLN A 530 17.00 -29.77 7.72
CA GLN A 530 17.75 -29.00 6.72
C GLN A 530 19.19 -28.69 7.17
N SER A 531 20.04 -28.38 6.21
CA SER A 531 21.39 -27.90 6.51
C SER A 531 21.36 -26.58 7.32
N ALA A 532 22.36 -26.34 8.15
CA ALA A 532 22.45 -25.12 8.96
C ALA A 532 22.40 -23.83 8.10
N GLU A 533 22.97 -23.87 6.89
CA GLU A 533 22.95 -22.76 5.95
C GLU A 533 21.51 -22.50 5.46
N LEU A 534 20.79 -23.55 5.05
CA LEU A 534 19.40 -23.43 4.60
C LEU A 534 18.46 -23.00 5.73
N GLN A 535 18.65 -23.54 6.95
CA GLN A 535 17.92 -23.08 8.13
C GLN A 535 18.10 -21.58 8.38
N THR A 536 19.33 -21.07 8.26
CA THR A 536 19.62 -19.64 8.44
C THR A 536 18.89 -18.80 7.39
N GLN A 537 18.92 -19.20 6.12
CA GLN A 537 18.22 -18.51 5.04
C GLN A 537 16.69 -18.53 5.22
N ILE A 538 16.13 -19.65 5.71
CA ILE A 538 14.72 -19.77 6.02
C ILE A 538 14.34 -18.85 7.19
N LEU A 539 15.10 -18.87 8.30
CA LEU A 539 14.86 -18.03 9.47
C LEU A 539 14.86 -16.53 9.12
N ASP A 540 15.72 -16.13 8.20
CA ASP A 540 15.78 -14.75 7.72
C ASP A 540 14.47 -14.33 7.00
N ARG A 541 13.85 -15.24 6.24
CA ARG A 541 12.63 -14.96 5.48
C ARG A 541 11.36 -15.03 6.32
N ILE A 542 11.33 -15.87 7.34
CA ILE A 542 10.12 -16.07 8.17
C ILE A 542 10.00 -15.08 9.34
N ARG A 543 10.84 -14.04 9.38
CA ARG A 543 10.78 -13.02 10.43
C ARG A 543 9.36 -12.47 10.61
N GLY A 544 8.94 -12.31 11.86
CA GLY A 544 7.59 -11.85 12.22
C GLY A 544 6.52 -12.95 12.27
N TYR A 545 6.83 -14.17 11.85
CA TYR A 545 5.94 -15.32 11.92
C TYR A 545 6.41 -16.30 13.00
N ARG A 546 5.47 -17.11 13.52
CA ARG A 546 5.71 -17.98 14.67
C ARG A 546 6.68 -19.12 14.35
N ASP A 547 6.51 -19.74 13.20
CA ASP A 547 7.28 -20.90 12.75
C ASP A 547 7.22 -21.02 11.20
N PRO A 548 8.02 -21.89 10.57
CA PRO A 548 8.05 -22.06 9.13
C PRO A 548 6.70 -22.43 8.48
N ILE A 549 5.88 -23.23 9.16
CA ILE A 549 4.56 -23.66 8.67
C ILE A 549 3.57 -22.51 8.77
N ASP A 550 3.55 -21.79 9.89
CA ASP A 550 2.72 -20.61 10.07
C ASP A 550 3.04 -19.53 9.02
N PHE A 551 4.32 -19.33 8.70
CA PHE A 551 4.73 -18.42 7.63
C PHE A 551 4.11 -18.81 6.28
N TYR A 552 4.24 -20.09 5.87
CA TYR A 552 3.72 -20.54 4.58
C TYR A 552 2.19 -20.35 4.48
N VAL A 553 1.47 -20.85 5.48
CA VAL A 553 -0.01 -20.77 5.51
C VAL A 553 -0.47 -19.31 5.60
N SER A 554 0.20 -18.48 6.41
CA SER A 554 -0.16 -17.06 6.56
C SER A 554 0.09 -16.28 5.28
N LYS A 555 1.22 -16.50 4.58
CA LYS A 555 1.52 -15.82 3.31
C LYS A 555 0.55 -16.24 2.19
N LEU A 556 0.19 -17.51 2.10
CA LEU A 556 -0.87 -17.93 1.17
C LEU A 556 -2.22 -17.30 1.54
N THR A 557 -2.59 -17.30 2.82
CA THR A 557 -3.81 -16.66 3.30
C THR A 557 -3.84 -15.18 2.92
N GLU A 558 -2.76 -14.45 3.17
CA GLU A 558 -2.64 -13.03 2.85
C GLU A 558 -2.80 -12.78 1.34
N GLY A 559 -2.12 -13.53 0.49
CA GLY A 559 -2.22 -13.37 -0.96
C GLY A 559 -3.63 -13.66 -1.49
N ILE A 560 -4.25 -14.74 -1.06
CA ILE A 560 -5.62 -15.11 -1.44
C ILE A 560 -6.63 -14.08 -0.89
N ALA A 561 -6.50 -13.71 0.39
CA ALA A 561 -7.41 -12.77 1.03
C ALA A 561 -7.33 -11.36 0.40
N THR A 562 -6.14 -10.92 0.00
CA THR A 562 -5.96 -9.64 -0.71
C THR A 562 -6.75 -9.62 -2.01
N ILE A 563 -6.63 -10.67 -2.85
CA ILE A 563 -7.40 -10.77 -4.09
C ILE A 563 -8.90 -10.89 -3.78
N ALA A 564 -9.29 -11.75 -2.85
CA ALA A 564 -10.68 -11.97 -2.52
C ALA A 564 -11.38 -10.72 -1.95
N ALA A 565 -10.68 -9.95 -1.10
CA ALA A 565 -11.16 -8.70 -0.53
C ALA A 565 -11.28 -7.59 -1.59
N ALA A 566 -10.29 -7.48 -2.49
CA ALA A 566 -10.31 -6.50 -3.57
C ALA A 566 -11.53 -6.65 -4.47
N PHE A 567 -11.93 -7.88 -4.77
CA PHE A 567 -13.06 -8.16 -5.65
C PHE A 567 -14.37 -8.48 -4.90
N TRP A 568 -14.37 -8.46 -3.57
CA TRP A 568 -15.57 -8.74 -2.77
C TRP A 568 -16.74 -7.80 -3.12
N PRO A 569 -18.00 -8.29 -3.25
CA PRO A 569 -18.46 -9.68 -3.10
C PRO A 569 -18.41 -10.53 -4.38
N LYS A 570 -17.76 -10.05 -5.45
CA LYS A 570 -17.66 -10.76 -6.73
C LYS A 570 -16.86 -12.06 -6.58
N ARG A 571 -17.18 -13.04 -7.43
CA ARG A 571 -16.53 -14.35 -7.47
C ARG A 571 -15.02 -14.26 -7.69
N VAL A 572 -14.25 -15.07 -6.96
CA VAL A 572 -12.80 -15.24 -7.15
C VAL A 572 -12.50 -16.74 -7.20
N ILE A 573 -12.05 -17.23 -8.35
CA ILE A 573 -11.68 -18.64 -8.55
C ILE A 573 -10.17 -18.76 -8.34
N VAL A 574 -9.78 -19.44 -7.26
CA VAL A 574 -8.38 -19.65 -6.88
C VAL A 574 -7.93 -21.02 -7.37
N ARG A 575 -6.98 -21.04 -8.30
CA ARG A 575 -6.36 -22.28 -8.76
C ARG A 575 -5.30 -22.74 -7.75
N MET A 576 -5.44 -23.96 -7.25
CA MET A 576 -4.41 -24.61 -6.45
C MET A 576 -3.10 -24.70 -7.24
N SER A 577 -1.97 -24.81 -6.56
CA SER A 577 -0.65 -24.71 -7.19
C SER A 577 -0.44 -25.73 -8.32
N ASP A 578 0.02 -25.27 -9.46
CA ASP A 578 0.27 -26.07 -10.66
C ASP A 578 1.74 -25.95 -11.12
N PHE A 579 2.66 -25.99 -10.17
CA PHE A 579 4.07 -26.04 -10.49
C PHE A 579 4.49 -27.38 -11.09
N LYS A 580 5.33 -27.29 -12.10
CA LYS A 580 6.10 -28.42 -12.61
C LYS A 580 7.28 -28.71 -11.68
N SER A 581 7.85 -29.91 -11.77
CA SER A 581 8.99 -30.30 -10.90
C SER A 581 10.21 -29.38 -11.03
N ASN A 582 10.52 -28.93 -12.26
CA ASN A 582 11.61 -27.97 -12.48
C ASN A 582 11.32 -26.59 -11.88
N GLU A 583 10.06 -26.14 -11.83
CA GLU A 583 9.66 -24.88 -11.21
C GLU A 583 9.73 -24.94 -9.67
N TYR A 584 9.24 -26.03 -9.07
CA TYR A 584 9.39 -26.29 -7.64
C TYR A 584 10.86 -26.43 -7.21
N SER A 585 11.68 -27.07 -8.05
CA SER A 585 13.11 -27.25 -7.80
C SER A 585 13.86 -25.89 -7.67
N ASN A 586 13.37 -24.84 -8.31
CA ASN A 586 13.96 -23.50 -8.25
C ASN A 586 13.64 -22.74 -6.96
N LEU A 587 12.65 -23.18 -6.18
CA LEU A 587 12.37 -22.59 -4.86
C LEU A 587 13.50 -22.94 -3.88
N LEU A 588 13.72 -22.09 -2.89
CA LEU A 588 14.72 -22.32 -1.86
C LEU A 588 14.51 -23.69 -1.19
N GLY A 589 15.52 -24.54 -1.22
CA GLY A 589 15.48 -25.92 -0.74
C GLY A 589 14.77 -26.91 -1.65
N GLY A 590 14.27 -26.50 -2.82
CA GLY A 590 13.44 -27.35 -3.70
C GLY A 590 14.19 -28.44 -4.42
N SER A 591 15.45 -28.22 -4.77
CA SER A 591 16.29 -29.19 -5.51
C SER A 591 16.47 -30.54 -4.81
N GLU A 592 16.29 -30.61 -3.50
CA GLU A 592 16.41 -31.83 -2.71
C GLU A 592 15.14 -32.71 -2.75
N PHE A 593 13.99 -32.12 -3.10
CA PHE A 593 12.68 -32.78 -3.00
C PHE A 593 12.05 -33.09 -4.36
N GLU A 594 12.51 -32.47 -5.43
CA GLU A 594 11.89 -32.60 -6.72
C GLU A 594 12.61 -33.61 -7.61
N PRO A 595 11.86 -34.50 -8.30
CA PRO A 595 12.46 -35.42 -9.26
C PRO A 595 12.94 -34.69 -10.51
N HIS A 596 14.00 -35.20 -11.11
CA HIS A 596 14.38 -34.78 -12.45
C HIS A 596 13.48 -35.52 -13.47
N GLU A 597 12.72 -34.76 -14.25
CA GLU A 597 11.81 -35.29 -15.27
C GLU A 597 12.28 -34.81 -16.65
N GLU A 598 12.23 -35.71 -17.65
CA GLU A 598 12.57 -35.37 -19.05
C GLU A 598 11.54 -34.42 -19.66
N ASN A 599 10.27 -34.56 -19.28
CA ASN A 599 9.18 -33.68 -19.71
C ASN A 599 8.30 -33.25 -18.53
N PRO A 600 8.72 -32.23 -17.75
CA PRO A 600 7.96 -31.77 -16.59
C PRO A 600 6.53 -31.28 -16.93
N MET A 601 6.29 -30.87 -18.19
CA MET A 601 4.96 -30.45 -18.65
C MET A 601 3.92 -31.55 -18.55
N LEU A 602 4.31 -32.80 -18.84
CA LEU A 602 3.46 -34.00 -18.79
C LEU A 602 3.64 -34.83 -17.51
N GLY A 603 4.56 -34.40 -16.64
CA GLY A 603 5.02 -35.12 -15.48
C GLY A 603 4.19 -34.92 -14.21
N PHE A 604 4.89 -34.77 -13.09
CA PHE A 604 4.35 -34.70 -11.74
C PHE A 604 3.83 -33.30 -11.42
N ARG A 605 2.58 -33.02 -11.83
CA ARG A 605 1.92 -31.70 -11.61
C ARG A 605 0.41 -31.87 -11.40
N GLY A 606 -0.22 -30.84 -10.83
CA GLY A 606 -1.66 -30.75 -10.62
C GLY A 606 -2.21 -31.84 -9.72
N ALA A 607 -3.39 -32.38 -10.04
CA ALA A 607 -4.12 -33.34 -9.19
C ALA A 607 -3.28 -34.57 -8.79
N SER A 608 -2.49 -35.14 -9.71
CA SER A 608 -1.63 -36.29 -9.41
C SER A 608 -0.57 -36.03 -8.35
N ARG A 609 -0.10 -34.76 -8.27
CA ARG A 609 0.84 -34.35 -7.24
C ARG A 609 0.16 -34.27 -5.87
N TYR A 610 -1.05 -33.74 -5.78
CA TYR A 610 -1.76 -33.56 -4.51
C TYR A 610 -2.12 -34.87 -3.83
N ILE A 611 -2.57 -35.83 -4.61
CA ILE A 611 -2.96 -37.17 -4.09
C ILE A 611 -1.77 -38.10 -3.84
N SER A 612 -0.57 -37.67 -4.20
CA SER A 612 0.65 -38.44 -3.94
C SER A 612 1.08 -38.35 -2.48
N PRO A 613 1.41 -39.46 -1.80
CA PRO A 613 1.94 -39.42 -0.44
C PRO A 613 3.18 -38.58 -0.26
N VAL A 614 3.91 -38.28 -1.35
CA VAL A 614 5.12 -37.44 -1.32
C VAL A 614 4.77 -35.95 -1.16
N PHE A 615 3.56 -35.54 -1.55
CA PHE A 615 3.19 -34.11 -1.58
C PHE A 615 1.89 -33.79 -0.82
N GLU A 616 1.17 -34.79 -0.34
CA GLU A 616 -0.13 -34.62 0.33
C GLU A 616 -0.08 -33.63 1.50
N ASP A 617 0.98 -33.66 2.30
CA ASP A 617 1.22 -32.75 3.40
C ASP A 617 1.46 -31.28 2.96
N CYS A 618 2.09 -31.07 1.79
CA CYS A 618 2.22 -29.75 1.20
C CYS A 618 0.87 -29.23 0.71
N PHE A 619 0.06 -30.07 0.10
CA PHE A 619 -1.29 -29.72 -0.34
C PHE A 619 -2.21 -29.37 0.84
N GLU A 620 -2.02 -30.05 1.99
CA GLU A 620 -2.73 -29.69 3.23
C GLU A 620 -2.48 -28.23 3.62
N LEU A 621 -1.25 -27.71 3.50
CA LEU A 621 -0.95 -26.31 3.81
C LEU A 621 -1.72 -25.34 2.90
N GLU A 622 -1.86 -25.64 1.62
CA GLU A 622 -2.67 -24.83 0.69
C GLU A 622 -4.15 -24.84 1.10
N THR A 623 -4.67 -26.01 1.46
CA THR A 623 -6.07 -26.13 1.91
C THR A 623 -6.33 -25.42 3.22
N GLN A 624 -5.36 -25.42 4.14
CA GLN A 624 -5.44 -24.63 5.38
C GLN A 624 -5.55 -23.13 5.10
N ALA A 625 -4.79 -22.60 4.14
CA ALA A 625 -4.90 -21.20 3.75
C ALA A 625 -6.28 -20.85 3.19
N ILE A 626 -6.84 -21.68 2.29
CA ILE A 626 -8.21 -21.50 1.77
C ILE A 626 -9.25 -21.53 2.90
N LYS A 627 -9.09 -22.45 3.87
CA LYS A 627 -9.98 -22.55 5.04
C LYS A 627 -9.94 -21.25 5.86
N ARG A 628 -8.75 -20.73 6.18
CA ARG A 628 -8.62 -19.46 6.91
C ARG A 628 -9.35 -18.34 6.18
N VAL A 629 -9.14 -18.19 4.88
CA VAL A 629 -9.79 -17.16 4.06
C VAL A 629 -11.31 -17.29 4.08
N ARG A 630 -11.84 -18.50 3.84
CA ARG A 630 -13.29 -18.73 3.73
C ARG A 630 -14.02 -18.80 5.06
N HIS A 631 -13.48 -19.57 6.02
CA HIS A 631 -14.19 -19.93 7.24
C HIS A 631 -13.87 -18.97 8.40
N GLU A 632 -12.62 -18.54 8.53
CA GLU A 632 -12.22 -17.66 9.63
C GLU A 632 -12.42 -16.18 9.24
N MET A 633 -11.95 -15.78 8.04
CA MET A 633 -12.08 -14.39 7.57
C MET A 633 -13.41 -14.09 6.89
N GLY A 634 -14.24 -15.09 6.58
CA GLY A 634 -15.57 -14.90 6.02
C GLY A 634 -15.61 -14.52 4.52
N LEU A 635 -14.50 -14.62 3.79
CA LEU A 635 -14.43 -14.35 2.35
C LEU A 635 -14.97 -15.52 1.52
N LYS A 636 -16.28 -15.73 1.59
CA LYS A 636 -16.99 -16.83 0.92
C LYS A 636 -17.09 -16.71 -0.60
N ASN A 637 -16.66 -15.59 -1.16
CA ASN A 637 -16.55 -15.37 -2.60
C ASN A 637 -15.39 -16.14 -3.26
N VAL A 638 -14.51 -16.76 -2.46
CA VAL A 638 -13.44 -17.65 -2.96
C VAL A 638 -14.01 -19.00 -3.33
N GLU A 639 -13.73 -19.46 -4.55
CA GLU A 639 -13.96 -20.81 -5.05
C GLU A 639 -12.61 -21.46 -5.36
N VAL A 640 -12.56 -22.79 -5.30
CA VAL A 640 -11.33 -23.57 -5.54
C VAL A 640 -11.33 -24.14 -6.95
N MET A 641 -10.20 -24.09 -7.65
CA MET A 641 -10.01 -24.72 -8.94
C MET A 641 -8.85 -25.72 -8.89
N ILE A 642 -9.13 -26.93 -9.37
CA ILE A 642 -8.15 -28.02 -9.43
C ILE A 642 -7.56 -28.10 -10.84
N PRO A 643 -6.23 -27.90 -11.00
CA PRO A 643 -5.56 -27.99 -12.28
C PRO A 643 -5.17 -29.43 -12.64
N PHE A 644 -5.03 -29.68 -13.92
CA PHE A 644 -4.38 -30.83 -14.52
C PHE A 644 -4.89 -32.19 -14.02
N VAL A 645 -6.22 -32.38 -14.06
CA VAL A 645 -6.90 -33.63 -13.66
C VAL A 645 -6.96 -34.55 -14.86
N ARG A 646 -6.20 -35.65 -14.87
CA ARG A 646 -6.04 -36.53 -16.02
C ARG A 646 -7.17 -37.55 -16.17
N THR A 647 -7.63 -38.09 -15.04
CA THR A 647 -8.61 -39.18 -15.01
C THR A 647 -9.74 -38.89 -14.02
N THR A 648 -10.86 -39.56 -14.18
CA THR A 648 -11.98 -39.50 -13.23
C THR A 648 -11.61 -40.08 -11.86
N GLY A 649 -10.68 -41.04 -11.81
CA GLY A 649 -10.13 -41.52 -10.53
C GLY A 649 -9.32 -40.46 -9.77
N GLU A 650 -8.50 -39.66 -10.48
CA GLU A 650 -7.83 -38.49 -9.84
C GLU A 650 -8.86 -37.45 -9.41
N ALA A 651 -9.92 -37.22 -10.18
CA ALA A 651 -11.00 -36.31 -9.82
C ALA A 651 -11.67 -36.72 -8.50
N GLU A 652 -12.05 -38.00 -8.36
CA GLU A 652 -12.62 -38.53 -7.12
C GLU A 652 -11.65 -38.40 -5.95
N ALA A 653 -10.40 -38.80 -6.13
CA ALA A 653 -9.38 -38.79 -5.08
C ALA A 653 -9.07 -37.37 -4.59
N VAL A 654 -8.98 -36.36 -5.47
CA VAL A 654 -8.70 -34.97 -5.05
C VAL A 654 -9.90 -34.33 -4.32
N ILE A 655 -11.13 -34.66 -4.72
CA ILE A 655 -12.34 -34.18 -4.03
C ILE A 655 -12.41 -34.80 -2.62
N ASP A 656 -12.11 -36.08 -2.48
CA ASP A 656 -12.05 -36.75 -1.17
C ASP A 656 -10.93 -36.19 -0.30
N LEU A 657 -9.78 -35.86 -0.90
CA LEU A 657 -8.65 -35.27 -0.19
C LEU A 657 -8.99 -33.84 0.32
N LEU A 658 -9.65 -33.02 -0.49
CA LEU A 658 -10.15 -31.72 -0.07
C LEU A 658 -11.11 -31.85 1.11
N ALA A 659 -12.05 -32.81 1.03
CA ALA A 659 -12.99 -33.08 2.13
C ALA A 659 -12.29 -33.55 3.40
N LYS A 660 -11.26 -34.40 3.27
CA LYS A 660 -10.40 -34.86 4.38
C LYS A 660 -9.74 -33.68 5.09
N PHE A 661 -9.27 -32.69 4.37
CA PHE A 661 -8.63 -31.49 4.91
C PHE A 661 -9.62 -30.39 5.31
N GLY A 662 -10.93 -30.64 5.19
CA GLY A 662 -12.00 -29.76 5.68
C GLY A 662 -12.48 -28.73 4.66
N LEU A 663 -12.26 -28.95 3.38
CA LEU A 663 -12.84 -28.20 2.26
C LEU A 663 -13.84 -29.07 1.51
N ARG A 664 -15.00 -29.31 2.11
CA ARG A 664 -16.05 -30.17 1.50
C ARG A 664 -16.84 -29.36 0.48
N ARG A 665 -16.93 -29.89 -0.76
CA ARG A 665 -17.73 -29.31 -1.85
C ARG A 665 -19.19 -29.12 -1.40
N GLY A 666 -19.75 -27.95 -1.66
CA GLY A 666 -21.12 -27.55 -1.27
C GLY A 666 -21.25 -27.02 0.16
N GLU A 667 -20.34 -27.35 1.08
CA GLU A 667 -20.35 -26.85 2.46
C GLU A 667 -20.06 -25.34 2.49
N GLN A 668 -20.87 -24.59 3.21
CA GLN A 668 -20.83 -23.12 3.25
C GLN A 668 -20.79 -22.47 1.85
N GLY A 669 -21.41 -23.11 0.85
CA GLY A 669 -21.44 -22.63 -0.53
C GLY A 669 -20.12 -22.79 -1.30
N LEU A 670 -19.17 -23.57 -0.80
CA LEU A 670 -17.93 -23.85 -1.51
C LEU A 670 -18.22 -24.56 -2.83
N LYS A 671 -17.76 -23.96 -3.92
CA LYS A 671 -17.72 -24.60 -5.24
C LYS A 671 -16.31 -25.02 -5.57
N VAL A 672 -16.18 -26.19 -6.16
CA VAL A 672 -14.93 -26.75 -6.66
C VAL A 672 -15.03 -26.87 -8.17
N ILE A 673 -14.22 -26.09 -8.86
CA ILE A 673 -14.14 -26.00 -10.32
C ILE A 673 -12.96 -26.86 -10.80
N MET A 674 -13.10 -27.52 -11.95
CA MET A 674 -11.98 -28.19 -12.60
C MET A 674 -11.41 -27.31 -13.71
N MET A 675 -10.08 -27.21 -13.81
CA MET A 675 -9.46 -26.69 -15.00
C MET A 675 -9.55 -27.73 -16.12
N CYS A 676 -10.33 -27.41 -17.14
CA CYS A 676 -10.53 -28.24 -18.31
C CYS A 676 -9.44 -27.89 -19.33
N GLU A 677 -8.35 -28.65 -19.33
CA GLU A 677 -7.15 -28.29 -20.09
C GLU A 677 -6.47 -29.50 -20.77
N LEU A 678 -7.01 -30.69 -20.56
CA LEU A 678 -6.57 -31.89 -21.29
C LEU A 678 -7.68 -32.36 -22.26
N PRO A 679 -7.33 -32.93 -23.44
CA PRO A 679 -8.31 -33.49 -24.34
C PRO A 679 -9.22 -34.54 -23.68
N SER A 680 -8.69 -35.34 -22.75
CA SER A 680 -9.48 -36.30 -21.96
C SER A 680 -10.62 -35.64 -21.16
N ASN A 681 -10.41 -34.39 -20.70
CA ASN A 681 -11.42 -33.63 -19.96
C ASN A 681 -12.62 -33.28 -20.86
N ALA A 682 -12.35 -32.86 -22.09
CA ALA A 682 -13.40 -32.55 -23.07
C ALA A 682 -14.16 -33.81 -23.52
N VAL A 683 -13.44 -34.90 -23.79
CA VAL A 683 -14.03 -36.17 -24.25
C VAL A 683 -14.92 -36.81 -23.17
N LEU A 684 -14.51 -36.77 -21.91
CA LEU A 684 -15.24 -37.33 -20.77
C LEU A 684 -15.90 -36.25 -19.90
N ALA A 685 -16.26 -35.11 -20.49
CA ALA A 685 -16.74 -33.94 -19.75
C ALA A 685 -17.94 -34.26 -18.84
N ASP A 686 -18.92 -35.03 -19.30
CA ASP A 686 -20.08 -35.42 -18.49
C ASP A 686 -19.69 -36.26 -17.26
N GLU A 687 -18.63 -37.08 -17.35
CA GLU A 687 -18.13 -37.87 -16.21
C GLU A 687 -17.41 -37.02 -15.19
N PHE A 688 -16.53 -36.10 -15.65
CA PHE A 688 -15.84 -35.14 -14.75
C PHE A 688 -16.80 -34.22 -14.03
N LEU A 689 -17.87 -33.76 -14.68
CA LEU A 689 -18.88 -32.91 -14.08
C LEU A 689 -19.65 -33.57 -12.91
N LYS A 690 -19.56 -34.87 -12.71
CA LYS A 690 -20.11 -35.54 -11.50
C LYS A 690 -19.35 -35.11 -10.25
N PHE A 691 -18.05 -34.82 -10.35
CA PHE A 691 -17.17 -34.46 -9.24
C PHE A 691 -17.04 -32.98 -9.02
N PHE A 692 -17.22 -32.13 -10.07
CA PHE A 692 -16.98 -30.69 -10.04
C PHE A 692 -18.26 -29.89 -10.26
N ASP A 693 -18.26 -28.64 -9.80
CA ASP A 693 -19.37 -27.70 -9.96
C ASP A 693 -19.32 -26.92 -11.29
N GLY A 694 -18.33 -27.19 -12.10
CA GLY A 694 -18.14 -26.60 -13.42
C GLY A 694 -16.71 -26.68 -13.91
N PHE A 695 -16.49 -26.04 -15.05
CA PHE A 695 -15.19 -25.98 -15.70
C PHE A 695 -14.68 -24.54 -15.81
N SER A 696 -13.37 -24.39 -15.74
CA SER A 696 -12.64 -23.26 -16.28
C SER A 696 -11.67 -23.78 -17.32
N ILE A 697 -11.85 -23.39 -18.58
CA ILE A 697 -11.05 -23.92 -19.67
C ILE A 697 -9.67 -23.29 -19.67
N GLY A 698 -8.62 -24.08 -19.57
CA GLY A 698 -7.23 -23.70 -19.74
C GLY A 698 -6.81 -23.89 -21.20
N SER A 699 -7.13 -22.92 -22.07
CA SER A 699 -6.96 -23.08 -23.51
C SER A 699 -5.50 -23.26 -23.95
N ASN A 700 -4.54 -22.75 -23.16
CA ASN A 700 -3.12 -22.90 -23.47
C ASN A 700 -2.69 -24.39 -23.48
N ASP A 701 -2.92 -25.09 -22.36
CA ASP A 701 -2.57 -26.52 -22.26
C ASP A 701 -3.49 -27.37 -23.12
N MET A 702 -4.78 -27.01 -23.23
CA MET A 702 -5.70 -27.69 -24.16
C MET A 702 -5.18 -27.64 -25.62
N THR A 703 -4.71 -26.48 -26.08
CA THR A 703 -4.16 -26.31 -27.44
C THR A 703 -2.88 -27.10 -27.61
N GLN A 704 -1.94 -26.96 -26.68
CA GLN A 704 -0.68 -27.68 -26.69
C GLN A 704 -0.88 -29.20 -26.79
N LEU A 705 -1.77 -29.75 -25.98
CA LEU A 705 -1.99 -31.17 -25.88
C LEU A 705 -2.88 -31.70 -27.01
N THR A 706 -3.82 -30.91 -27.52
CA THR A 706 -4.63 -31.27 -28.68
C THR A 706 -3.79 -31.37 -29.96
N LEU A 707 -2.87 -30.40 -30.14
CA LEU A 707 -2.00 -30.34 -31.32
C LEU A 707 -0.70 -31.16 -31.15
N GLY A 708 -0.40 -31.63 -29.93
CA GLY A 708 0.81 -32.41 -29.65
C GLY A 708 2.09 -31.61 -29.85
N LEU A 709 2.10 -30.33 -29.44
CA LEU A 709 3.24 -29.46 -29.60
C LEU A 709 3.68 -28.86 -28.26
N ASP A 710 4.93 -28.44 -28.17
CA ASP A 710 5.47 -27.66 -27.06
C ASP A 710 5.49 -26.16 -27.46
N ARG A 711 4.69 -25.35 -26.78
CA ARG A 711 4.59 -23.91 -27.07
C ARG A 711 5.88 -23.14 -26.75
N ASP A 712 6.76 -23.71 -25.92
CA ASP A 712 8.03 -23.08 -25.52
C ASP A 712 9.17 -23.48 -26.48
N SER A 713 8.92 -24.40 -27.43
CA SER A 713 9.87 -24.83 -28.44
C SER A 713 9.87 -23.82 -29.62
N GLY A 714 10.98 -23.14 -29.85
CA GLY A 714 11.14 -22.15 -30.92
C GLY A 714 10.82 -22.69 -32.33
N ASP A 715 11.01 -24.01 -32.55
CA ASP A 715 10.83 -24.62 -33.87
C ASP A 715 9.35 -24.88 -34.21
N VAL A 716 8.51 -25.14 -33.22
CA VAL A 716 7.08 -25.51 -33.43
C VAL A 716 6.10 -24.52 -32.80
N ALA A 717 6.54 -23.56 -32.02
CA ALA A 717 5.68 -22.56 -31.36
C ALA A 717 4.78 -21.80 -32.36
N HIS A 718 5.22 -21.63 -33.62
CA HIS A 718 4.44 -20.97 -34.67
C HIS A 718 3.17 -21.77 -35.09
N LEU A 719 3.04 -23.04 -34.72
CA LEU A 719 1.85 -23.87 -34.94
C LEU A 719 0.82 -23.73 -33.82
N PHE A 720 1.19 -23.04 -32.73
CA PHE A 720 0.29 -22.83 -31.60
C PHE A 720 -0.77 -21.76 -31.97
N ASP A 721 -2.01 -22.24 -32.16
CA ASP A 721 -3.15 -21.35 -32.41
C ASP A 721 -4.39 -21.92 -31.70
N GLU A 722 -4.88 -21.21 -30.70
CA GLU A 722 -6.07 -21.57 -29.92
C GLU A 722 -7.36 -21.54 -30.78
N ARG A 723 -7.31 -20.92 -31.97
CA ARG A 723 -8.42 -20.89 -32.96
C ARG A 723 -8.45 -22.08 -33.88
N ASN A 724 -7.45 -22.97 -33.76
CA ASN A 724 -7.41 -24.18 -34.59
C ASN A 724 -8.73 -24.95 -34.48
N PRO A 725 -9.31 -25.48 -35.60
CA PRO A 725 -10.58 -26.19 -35.58
C PRO A 725 -10.61 -27.38 -34.61
N ALA A 726 -9.51 -28.14 -34.46
CA ALA A 726 -9.44 -29.25 -33.49
C ALA A 726 -9.56 -28.73 -32.03
N VAL A 727 -8.92 -27.61 -31.73
CA VAL A 727 -9.02 -26.99 -30.41
C VAL A 727 -10.45 -26.48 -30.17
N LYS A 728 -11.06 -25.78 -31.13
CA LYS A 728 -12.45 -25.31 -31.03
C LYS A 728 -13.44 -26.45 -30.80
N ILE A 729 -13.22 -27.62 -31.35
CA ILE A 729 -14.03 -28.82 -31.08
C ILE A 729 -13.93 -29.22 -29.61
N MET A 730 -12.72 -29.28 -29.04
CA MET A 730 -12.50 -29.61 -27.64
C MET A 730 -13.17 -28.56 -26.71
N LEU A 731 -13.00 -27.27 -27.02
CA LEU A 731 -13.65 -26.20 -26.27
C LEU A 731 -15.17 -26.35 -26.30
N LYS A 732 -15.74 -26.60 -27.49
CA LYS A 732 -17.18 -26.77 -27.66
C LYS A 732 -17.73 -27.97 -26.90
N MET A 733 -17.04 -29.10 -26.89
CA MET A 733 -17.44 -30.30 -26.14
C MET A 733 -17.56 -29.99 -24.65
N ALA A 734 -16.60 -29.24 -24.06
CA ALA A 734 -16.63 -28.84 -22.68
C ALA A 734 -17.78 -27.85 -22.38
N ILE A 735 -17.99 -26.86 -23.24
CA ILE A 735 -19.08 -25.88 -23.10
C ILE A 735 -20.44 -26.58 -23.16
N ASP A 736 -20.66 -27.40 -24.19
CA ASP A 736 -21.94 -28.11 -24.39
C ASP A 736 -22.28 -29.05 -23.22
N ALA A 737 -21.28 -29.78 -22.70
CA ALA A 737 -21.47 -30.70 -21.57
C ALA A 737 -21.84 -29.90 -20.27
N ALA A 738 -21.12 -28.84 -19.96
CA ALA A 738 -21.40 -28.05 -18.79
C ALA A 738 -22.75 -27.32 -18.88
N THR A 739 -23.12 -26.83 -20.06
CA THR A 739 -24.42 -26.19 -20.32
C THR A 739 -25.55 -27.20 -20.15
N ARG A 740 -25.44 -28.44 -20.73
CA ARG A 740 -26.41 -29.50 -20.52
C ARG A 740 -26.58 -29.88 -19.05
N ALA A 741 -25.49 -29.86 -18.30
CA ALA A 741 -25.50 -30.15 -16.87
C ALA A 741 -26.00 -28.99 -16.01
N GLY A 742 -26.28 -27.80 -16.58
CA GLY A 742 -26.65 -26.59 -15.84
C GLY A 742 -25.52 -26.09 -14.93
N LYS A 743 -24.25 -26.37 -15.30
CA LYS A 743 -23.08 -26.03 -14.53
C LYS A 743 -22.27 -24.89 -15.16
N TYR A 744 -21.45 -24.25 -14.35
CA TYR A 744 -20.59 -23.16 -14.81
C TYR A 744 -19.55 -23.67 -15.83
N VAL A 745 -19.32 -22.85 -16.86
CA VAL A 745 -18.16 -23.00 -17.76
C VAL A 745 -17.59 -21.64 -18.11
N GLY A 746 -16.34 -21.40 -17.75
CA GLY A 746 -15.56 -20.24 -18.14
C GLY A 746 -14.32 -20.61 -18.90
N ILE A 747 -13.62 -19.63 -19.42
CA ILE A 747 -12.28 -19.77 -20.00
C ILE A 747 -11.33 -18.79 -19.33
N CYS A 748 -10.11 -19.22 -19.06
CA CYS A 748 -9.08 -18.43 -18.41
C CYS A 748 -7.70 -18.50 -19.09
N GLY A 749 -7.63 -19.12 -20.26
CA GLY A 749 -6.42 -19.10 -21.09
C GLY A 749 -6.20 -17.73 -21.75
N GLN A 750 -5.10 -17.63 -22.50
CA GLN A 750 -4.66 -16.39 -23.15
C GLN A 750 -5.52 -16.04 -24.39
N GLY A 751 -6.07 -17.03 -25.06
CA GLY A 751 -6.72 -16.86 -26.36
C GLY A 751 -7.76 -15.74 -26.46
N PRO A 752 -8.72 -15.59 -25.52
CA PRO A 752 -9.69 -14.51 -25.60
C PRO A 752 -9.11 -13.11 -25.40
N SER A 753 -7.94 -12.98 -24.74
CA SER A 753 -7.20 -11.72 -24.60
C SER A 753 -6.45 -11.35 -25.87
N ASP A 754 -5.94 -12.36 -26.59
CA ASP A 754 -5.10 -12.17 -27.78
C ASP A 754 -5.92 -12.11 -29.06
N HIS A 755 -7.15 -12.73 -29.07
CA HIS A 755 -7.96 -12.91 -30.27
C HIS A 755 -9.41 -12.56 -30.03
N ASP A 756 -9.84 -11.41 -30.52
CA ASP A 756 -11.23 -10.92 -30.39
C ASP A 756 -12.25 -11.87 -31.04
N ASP A 757 -11.90 -12.49 -32.17
CA ASP A 757 -12.74 -13.45 -32.90
C ASP A 757 -12.97 -14.73 -32.10
N LEU A 758 -12.00 -15.16 -31.28
CA LEU A 758 -12.18 -16.27 -30.35
C LEU A 758 -13.09 -15.89 -29.20
N ALA A 759 -12.92 -14.70 -28.60
CA ALA A 759 -13.78 -14.21 -27.53
C ALA A 759 -15.24 -14.10 -27.99
N GLN A 760 -15.48 -13.59 -29.21
CA GLN A 760 -16.80 -13.53 -29.82
C GLN A 760 -17.38 -14.93 -30.02
N TRP A 761 -16.63 -15.87 -30.64
CA TRP A 761 -17.06 -17.24 -30.87
C TRP A 761 -17.46 -17.95 -29.56
N LEU A 762 -16.68 -17.78 -28.50
CA LEU A 762 -16.98 -18.33 -27.17
C LEU A 762 -18.31 -17.81 -26.62
N MET A 763 -18.56 -16.50 -26.74
CA MET A 763 -19.83 -15.89 -26.35
C MET A 763 -21.00 -16.49 -27.14
N GLU A 764 -20.84 -16.67 -28.47
CA GLU A 764 -21.84 -17.30 -29.33
C GLU A 764 -22.11 -18.80 -28.98
N GLN A 765 -21.09 -19.50 -28.42
CA GLN A 765 -21.28 -20.88 -27.91
C GLN A 765 -21.96 -20.90 -26.53
N GLY A 766 -22.26 -19.75 -25.90
CA GLY A 766 -22.96 -19.68 -24.61
C GLY A 766 -22.07 -19.92 -23.39
N ILE A 767 -20.77 -19.60 -23.49
CA ILE A 767 -19.87 -19.68 -22.35
C ILE A 767 -20.31 -18.73 -21.22
N SER A 768 -20.22 -19.18 -19.96
CA SER A 768 -20.66 -18.38 -18.80
C SER A 768 -19.78 -17.15 -18.53
N SER A 769 -18.49 -17.28 -18.76
CA SER A 769 -17.53 -16.17 -18.57
C SER A 769 -16.29 -16.30 -19.44
N VAL A 770 -15.72 -15.17 -19.76
CA VAL A 770 -14.38 -15.02 -20.32
C VAL A 770 -13.49 -14.27 -19.33
N SER A 771 -12.37 -14.87 -18.94
CA SER A 771 -11.39 -14.23 -18.06
C SER A 771 -10.25 -13.68 -18.90
N LEU A 772 -10.04 -12.38 -18.79
CA LEU A 772 -9.11 -11.64 -19.62
C LEU A 772 -7.93 -11.13 -18.78
N ASN A 773 -6.84 -10.87 -19.44
CA ASN A 773 -5.78 -10.08 -18.83
C ASN A 773 -6.29 -8.66 -18.55
N PRO A 774 -5.90 -8.03 -17.43
CA PRO A 774 -6.44 -6.73 -17.03
C PRO A 774 -6.32 -5.64 -18.10
N ASP A 775 -5.29 -5.69 -18.95
CA ASP A 775 -5.03 -4.73 -20.03
C ASP A 775 -6.00 -4.85 -21.21
N THR A 776 -6.65 -6.00 -21.41
CA THR A 776 -7.55 -6.24 -22.54
C THR A 776 -9.03 -6.18 -22.17
N VAL A 777 -9.36 -6.06 -20.89
CA VAL A 777 -10.75 -6.15 -20.37
C VAL A 777 -11.68 -5.15 -21.05
N ILE A 778 -11.35 -3.86 -21.05
CA ILE A 778 -12.23 -2.82 -21.56
C ILE A 778 -12.42 -2.95 -23.07
N ASP A 779 -11.33 -3.11 -23.81
CA ASP A 779 -11.36 -3.20 -25.27
C ASP A 779 -12.17 -4.41 -25.73
N THR A 780 -11.93 -5.57 -25.12
CA THR A 780 -12.68 -6.80 -25.44
C THR A 780 -14.15 -6.67 -25.07
N TRP A 781 -14.46 -6.05 -23.90
CA TRP A 781 -15.84 -5.83 -23.48
C TRP A 781 -16.63 -4.98 -24.48
N LEU A 782 -16.02 -3.86 -24.92
CA LEU A 782 -16.64 -2.96 -25.93
C LEU A 782 -16.85 -3.67 -27.28
N LYS A 783 -15.88 -4.46 -27.72
CA LYS A 783 -15.98 -5.24 -28.97
C LYS A 783 -17.09 -6.28 -28.91
N LEU A 784 -17.17 -7.05 -27.82
CA LEU A 784 -18.23 -8.02 -27.59
C LEU A 784 -19.61 -7.35 -27.56
N GLY A 785 -19.71 -6.17 -26.96
CA GLY A 785 -20.94 -5.40 -26.91
C GLY A 785 -21.40 -4.87 -28.28
N ALA A 786 -20.48 -4.54 -29.16
CA ALA A 786 -20.79 -4.13 -30.52
C ALA A 786 -21.39 -5.26 -31.36
N VAL A 787 -20.96 -6.50 -31.10
CA VAL A 787 -21.49 -7.70 -31.78
C VAL A 787 -22.82 -8.14 -31.19
N SER A 788 -23.00 -8.10 -29.87
CA SER A 788 -24.24 -8.50 -29.19
C SER A 788 -25.46 -7.65 -29.55
N LYS A 789 -25.25 -6.44 -30.10
CA LYS A 789 -26.32 -5.55 -30.59
C LYS A 789 -26.77 -5.82 -32.03
N ARG A 790 -26.09 -6.71 -32.75
CA ARG A 790 -26.46 -7.18 -34.09
C ARG A 790 -27.26 -8.47 -34.03
#